data_0fc5782840771d9d31f952e691e2eb0f
#
_entry.id   0fc5782840771d9d31f952e691e2eb0f
#
_cell.length_a   1.000
_cell.length_b   1.000
_cell.length_c   1.000
_cell.angle_alpha   90.00
_cell.angle_beta   90.00
_cell.angle_gamma   90.00
#
_symmetry.space_group_name_H-M   'P 1'
#
loop_
_entity.id
_entity.type
_entity.pdbx_description
1 polymer ?
#
loop_
_entity_poly.entity_id
_entity_poly.type
_entity_poly.pdbx_seq_one_letter_code
_entity_poly.pdbx_strand_id
1 'polypeptide(L)'
;MPELSPTSLLVLVPLLPLAGAILTLALGRILGPKAHLPAIAGIAASAAVAITLLLGLARQTGADGGTARPVEMITTLWQWARVDPAGTPQAAQPDAAARDAAAPAARGFVIPVALRLDPLTAVLLAVITGVGLLVAIYSTGYMHGDPGYPRFFAVFALFVFSMTMLVAASNFLLVYVFWEAVGACSYLLIGFWFAKPEAARAAKKAFLVNRVGDFGLAVATFLLWMTYGTLDFHDTLAADGTILPGILGQSRLADAAGYVGGAVGTAICLLLLLAACGKSAQFPLHIWLPDAMEGPTPASALIHAATMVTAGVYLVARCAPLYVVCPGALTAVSIVGATTALIAALIATVQNDLKRVLAYSTISQLGYMFASLGTGTLLGFTAAIFHLVTHAFFKALLFMGAGSVMHSMGGVIDMRRFGGLRRIMPITAATFLVGSLALAGVAPFAGFFSKDEILATLHARGWPDAHAGHGSDHHALLPLAPGESGADTFLPLPLGEGRGEGASAPSPSPAAFRLASVTPSPAELAATGGLDALDRPGTFRILFWMSLVTAGLTAFYTFRAVFMTFTGPTRVPDEAGHHAHESPPVMTVPLAILAVASAVAGGWLFMTHALADFLAATPSLTAPAIAATAAPHAFHWDLAIQGSLAAAIGIVVAALGHLGRRSDAPQPERFLGPLGWLFANRFFIDQIAAGLVVKPLELLATLAAAFDRHVVDGLVDGIARIPLGVGAVTRRLQSGLLQRYAVAGVFGALAIVLLLAWQLR
;
A
#
# COMPACT_ATOMS: atom_id res chain seq x y z
N MET A 1 31.70 -24.44 6.05
CA MET A 1 30.24 -24.38 5.83
C MET A 1 30.05 -24.11 4.35
N PRO A 2 29.16 -24.80 3.62
CA PRO A 2 28.89 -24.43 2.24
C PRO A 2 28.45 -22.96 2.25
N GLU A 3 29.08 -22.13 1.44
CA GLU A 3 28.69 -20.74 1.27
C GLU A 3 27.26 -20.72 0.77
N LEU A 4 26.30 -20.29 1.63
CA LEU A 4 24.91 -20.12 1.23
C LEU A 4 24.89 -19.08 0.11
N SER A 5 24.39 -19.46 -1.05
CA SER A 5 24.26 -18.53 -2.16
C SER A 5 23.35 -17.35 -1.77
N PRO A 6 23.55 -16.14 -2.29
CA PRO A 6 22.67 -15.00 -2.02
C PRO A 6 21.19 -15.29 -2.31
N THR A 7 20.90 -16.15 -3.29
CA THR A 7 19.57 -16.62 -3.64
C THR A 7 18.93 -17.45 -2.53
N SER A 8 19.71 -18.34 -1.89
CA SER A 8 19.23 -19.12 -0.73
C SER A 8 18.98 -18.23 0.49
N LEU A 9 19.83 -17.22 0.70
CA LEU A 9 19.65 -16.24 1.78
C LEU A 9 18.37 -15.43 1.61
N LEU A 10 18.00 -15.02 0.40
CA LEU A 10 16.78 -14.25 0.14
C LEU A 10 15.52 -14.99 0.61
N VAL A 11 15.48 -16.32 0.39
CA VAL A 11 14.34 -17.15 0.79
C VAL A 11 14.19 -17.21 2.32
N LEU A 12 15.31 -17.18 3.05
CA LEU A 12 15.28 -17.20 4.52
C LEU A 12 14.65 -15.94 5.11
N VAL A 13 14.74 -14.78 4.45
CA VAL A 13 14.18 -13.53 5.01
C VAL A 13 12.71 -13.65 5.34
N PRO A 14 11.80 -14.09 4.45
CA PRO A 14 10.40 -14.31 4.82
C PRO A 14 10.16 -15.60 5.61
N LEU A 15 10.91 -16.71 5.34
CA LEU A 15 10.62 -17.98 5.99
C LEU A 15 10.89 -17.97 7.49
N LEU A 16 11.88 -17.22 7.97
CA LEU A 16 12.23 -17.17 9.40
C LEU A 16 11.12 -16.55 10.26
N PRO A 17 10.51 -15.39 9.90
CA PRO A 17 9.34 -14.87 10.61
C PRO A 17 8.13 -15.81 10.54
N LEU A 18 7.90 -16.48 9.39
CA LEU A 18 6.83 -17.46 9.24
C LEU A 18 7.02 -18.64 10.20
N ALA A 19 8.23 -19.20 10.27
CA ALA A 19 8.56 -20.27 11.21
C ALA A 19 8.36 -19.79 12.65
N GLY A 20 8.79 -18.57 12.97
CA GLY A 20 8.54 -17.93 14.27
C GLY A 20 7.06 -17.83 14.60
N ALA A 21 6.23 -17.44 13.64
CA ALA A 21 4.77 -17.34 13.82
C ALA A 21 4.14 -18.72 14.10
N ILE A 22 4.48 -19.73 13.29
CA ILE A 22 3.97 -21.10 13.42
C ILE A 22 4.39 -21.70 14.77
N LEU A 23 5.66 -21.58 15.13
CA LEU A 23 6.17 -22.09 16.42
C LEU A 23 5.53 -21.38 17.62
N THR A 24 5.30 -20.06 17.51
CA THR A 24 4.59 -19.30 18.56
C THR A 24 3.15 -19.77 18.71
N LEU A 25 2.43 -20.03 17.61
CA LEU A 25 1.07 -20.60 17.66
C LEU A 25 1.05 -22.00 18.28
N ALA A 26 1.96 -22.87 17.83
CA ALA A 26 2.00 -24.27 18.26
C ALA A 26 2.44 -24.43 19.73
N LEU A 27 3.48 -23.69 20.14
CA LEU A 27 4.14 -23.86 21.45
C LEU A 27 3.74 -22.76 22.45
N GLY A 28 3.00 -21.74 22.05
CA GLY A 28 2.74 -20.55 22.89
C GLY A 28 2.05 -20.87 24.21
N ARG A 29 1.16 -21.86 24.25
CA ARG A 29 0.51 -22.32 25.48
C ARG A 29 1.50 -23.03 26.43
N ILE A 30 2.46 -23.75 25.87
CA ILE A 30 3.49 -24.49 26.63
C ILE A 30 4.54 -23.51 27.17
N LEU A 31 4.96 -22.54 26.34
CA LEU A 31 5.97 -21.56 26.69
C LEU A 31 5.46 -20.50 27.68
N GLY A 32 4.16 -20.29 27.77
CA GLY A 32 3.55 -19.32 28.68
C GLY A 32 4.12 -17.90 28.51
N PRO A 33 4.74 -17.31 29.56
CA PRO A 33 5.32 -15.95 29.47
C PRO A 33 6.47 -15.81 28.48
N LYS A 34 7.08 -16.92 28.04
CA LYS A 34 8.17 -16.98 27.04
C LYS A 34 7.67 -17.20 25.62
N ALA A 35 6.37 -17.16 25.37
CA ALA A 35 5.77 -17.42 24.05
C ALA A 35 6.25 -16.46 22.95
N HIS A 36 6.83 -15.33 23.28
CA HIS A 36 7.43 -14.35 22.36
C HIS A 36 8.74 -14.83 21.70
N LEU A 37 9.46 -15.79 22.35
CA LEU A 37 10.82 -16.16 21.94
C LEU A 37 10.91 -16.67 20.50
N PRO A 38 10.05 -17.60 20.00
CA PRO A 38 10.16 -18.07 18.63
C PRO A 38 9.90 -16.95 17.60
N ALA A 39 8.92 -16.08 17.86
CA ALA A 39 8.62 -14.95 16.98
C ALA A 39 9.79 -13.97 16.91
N ILE A 40 10.35 -13.55 18.07
CA ILE A 40 11.48 -12.62 18.12
C ILE A 40 12.74 -13.25 17.50
N ALA A 41 13.02 -14.52 17.78
CA ALA A 41 14.18 -15.22 17.19
C ALA A 41 14.06 -15.28 15.66
N GLY A 42 12.87 -15.60 15.13
CA GLY A 42 12.61 -15.63 13.68
C GLY A 42 12.82 -14.26 13.04
N ILE A 43 12.28 -13.19 13.65
CA ILE A 43 12.43 -11.81 13.15
C ILE A 43 13.89 -11.36 13.26
N ALA A 44 14.60 -11.68 14.36
CA ALA A 44 16.01 -11.30 14.54
C ALA A 44 16.92 -11.97 13.51
N ALA A 45 16.73 -13.26 13.28
CA ALA A 45 17.47 -14.00 12.25
C ALA A 45 17.16 -13.44 10.85
N SER A 46 15.89 -13.12 10.56
CA SER A 46 15.49 -12.47 9.32
C SER A 46 16.15 -11.10 9.13
N ALA A 47 16.22 -10.29 10.19
CA ALA A 47 16.89 -8.99 10.15
C ALA A 47 18.40 -9.12 9.88
N ALA A 48 19.06 -10.09 10.52
CA ALA A 48 20.48 -10.36 10.27
C ALA A 48 20.74 -10.74 8.81
N VAL A 49 19.89 -11.63 8.25
CA VAL A 49 19.99 -12.04 6.83
C VAL A 49 19.71 -10.85 5.90
N ALA A 50 18.67 -10.06 6.15
CA ALA A 50 18.31 -8.90 5.33
C ALA A 50 19.43 -7.84 5.32
N ILE A 51 20.04 -7.57 6.47
CA ILE A 51 21.19 -6.66 6.57
C ILE A 51 22.41 -7.22 5.81
N THR A 52 22.67 -8.52 5.91
CA THR A 52 23.75 -9.17 5.17
C THR A 52 23.55 -9.03 3.66
N LEU A 53 22.32 -9.24 3.16
CA LEU A 53 21.98 -9.05 1.75
C LEU A 53 22.12 -7.59 1.32
N LEU A 54 21.67 -6.63 2.13
CA LEU A 54 21.82 -5.20 1.87
C LEU A 54 23.30 -4.82 1.73
N LEU A 55 24.14 -5.21 2.69
CA LEU A 55 25.56 -4.91 2.68
C LEU A 55 26.30 -5.63 1.53
N GLY A 56 25.90 -6.85 1.20
CA GLY A 56 26.44 -7.60 0.06
C GLY A 56 26.14 -6.90 -1.25
N LEU A 57 24.89 -6.47 -1.46
CA LEU A 57 24.46 -5.77 -2.65
C LEU A 57 25.10 -4.37 -2.76
N ALA A 58 25.21 -3.64 -1.64
CA ALA A 58 25.86 -2.33 -1.60
C ALA A 58 27.35 -2.37 -1.98
N ARG A 59 28.04 -3.47 -1.63
CA ARG A 59 29.44 -3.66 -2.07
C ARG A 59 29.55 -3.90 -3.58
N GLN A 60 28.57 -4.58 -4.19
CA GLN A 60 28.55 -4.83 -5.64
C GLN A 60 28.28 -3.55 -6.43
N THR A 61 27.39 -2.69 -5.96
CA THR A 61 27.06 -1.42 -6.61
C THR A 61 28.15 -0.36 -6.44
N GLY A 62 28.93 -0.40 -5.35
CA GLY A 62 30.02 0.56 -5.07
C GLY A 62 31.38 0.21 -5.67
N ALA A 63 31.59 -1.01 -6.18
CA ALA A 63 32.89 -1.49 -6.61
C ALA A 63 33.38 -0.92 -7.97
N ASP A 64 32.46 -0.46 -8.83
CA ASP A 64 32.78 -0.13 -10.24
C ASP A 64 32.99 1.35 -10.54
N GLY A 65 32.98 2.29 -9.58
CA GLY A 65 33.31 3.73 -9.81
C GLY A 65 32.74 4.40 -11.08
N GLY A 66 31.82 3.73 -11.77
CA GLY A 66 31.20 4.12 -13.02
C GLY A 66 29.67 4.11 -12.94
N THR A 67 29.00 4.44 -14.03
CA THR A 67 27.54 4.49 -14.15
C THR A 67 26.85 3.32 -13.46
N ALA A 68 25.90 3.60 -12.55
CA ALA A 68 25.15 2.61 -11.77
C ALA A 68 24.58 1.53 -12.70
N ARG A 69 25.14 0.33 -12.64
CA ARG A 69 24.58 -0.82 -13.38
C ARG A 69 23.39 -1.36 -12.61
N PRO A 70 22.27 -1.66 -13.31
CA PRO A 70 21.13 -2.26 -12.66
C PRO A 70 21.50 -3.62 -12.06
N VAL A 71 21.22 -3.82 -10.78
CA VAL A 71 21.51 -5.07 -10.07
C VAL A 71 20.22 -5.69 -9.59
N GLU A 72 19.97 -6.91 -10.04
CA GLU A 72 18.84 -7.71 -9.56
C GLU A 72 19.20 -9.18 -9.44
N MET A 73 18.61 -9.85 -8.47
CA MET A 73 18.68 -11.30 -8.30
C MET A 73 17.28 -11.86 -8.16
N ILE A 74 17.00 -12.93 -8.91
CA ILE A 74 15.70 -13.60 -8.93
C ILE A 74 15.87 -15.02 -8.45
N THR A 75 14.99 -15.46 -7.55
CA THR A 75 14.95 -16.84 -7.03
C THR A 75 13.54 -17.38 -7.23
N THR A 76 13.37 -18.30 -8.17
CA THR A 76 12.11 -19.02 -8.36
C THR A 76 12.04 -20.21 -7.40
N LEU A 77 10.98 -20.27 -6.60
CA LEU A 77 10.73 -21.33 -5.63
C LEU A 77 9.98 -22.50 -6.31
N TRP A 78 8.85 -22.19 -6.95
CA TRP A 78 8.05 -23.14 -7.73
C TRP A 78 7.12 -22.40 -8.70
N GLN A 79 6.54 -23.13 -9.63
CA GLN A 79 5.45 -22.63 -10.48
C GLN A 79 4.11 -22.92 -9.79
N TRP A 80 3.36 -21.87 -9.47
CA TRP A 80 2.06 -22.01 -8.81
C TRP A 80 0.94 -22.36 -9.79
N ALA A 81 0.93 -21.73 -10.97
CA ALA A 81 -0.06 -22.00 -12.00
C ALA A 81 0.61 -21.98 -13.38
N ARG A 82 0.19 -22.92 -14.23
CA ARG A 82 0.55 -22.99 -15.63
C ARG A 82 -0.68 -23.36 -16.44
N VAL A 83 -1.04 -22.52 -17.40
CA VAL A 83 -2.11 -22.80 -18.37
C VAL A 83 -1.48 -22.64 -19.75
N ASP A 84 -1.23 -23.76 -20.41
CA ASP A 84 -0.73 -23.76 -21.78
C ASP A 84 -1.88 -23.39 -22.73
N PRO A 85 -1.63 -22.64 -23.84
CA PRO A 85 -2.68 -22.32 -24.79
C PRO A 85 -3.25 -23.61 -25.39
N ALA A 86 -4.57 -23.71 -25.44
CA ALA A 86 -5.24 -24.84 -26.07
C ALA A 86 -4.85 -24.89 -27.55
N GLY A 87 -4.16 -25.93 -27.97
CA GLY A 87 -3.83 -26.17 -29.38
C GLY A 87 -2.34 -26.21 -29.77
N THR A 88 -1.41 -26.14 -28.80
CA THR A 88 0.00 -26.46 -29.10
C THR A 88 0.18 -27.99 -29.12
N PRO A 89 0.37 -28.64 -30.27
CA PRO A 89 0.77 -30.05 -30.31
C PRO A 89 2.13 -30.16 -29.64
N GLN A 90 2.25 -31.10 -28.72
CA GLN A 90 3.50 -31.49 -28.12
C GLN A 90 4.50 -31.83 -29.22
N ALA A 91 5.53 -31.00 -29.38
CA ALA A 91 6.77 -31.20 -30.14
C ALA A 91 6.71 -32.19 -31.35
N ALA A 92 6.17 -31.72 -32.47
CA ALA A 92 6.66 -32.14 -33.75
C ALA A 92 7.77 -31.16 -34.18
N GLN A 93 8.95 -31.66 -34.56
CA GLN A 93 10.05 -30.82 -35.02
C GLN A 93 9.58 -29.97 -36.19
N PRO A 94 9.72 -28.65 -36.14
CA PRO A 94 9.28 -27.82 -37.26
C PRO A 94 10.26 -27.89 -38.43
N ASP A 95 9.74 -28.20 -39.59
CA ASP A 95 10.46 -28.06 -40.88
C ASP A 95 11.00 -26.63 -41.02
N ALA A 96 12.25 -26.52 -41.48
CA ALA A 96 13.01 -25.28 -41.57
C ALA A 96 12.40 -24.21 -42.51
N ALA A 97 11.38 -24.56 -43.27
CA ALA A 97 10.76 -23.66 -44.27
C ALA A 97 9.57 -22.81 -43.75
N ALA A 98 9.11 -23.04 -42.50
CA ALA A 98 7.95 -22.32 -41.94
C ALA A 98 8.32 -21.16 -41.00
N ARG A 99 9.57 -20.71 -40.95
CA ARG A 99 10.06 -19.73 -39.97
C ARG A 99 9.71 -18.26 -40.26
N ASP A 100 9.33 -17.93 -41.50
CA ASP A 100 9.13 -16.51 -41.87
C ASP A 100 7.71 -15.96 -41.72
N ALA A 101 6.77 -16.73 -41.23
CA ALA A 101 5.38 -16.28 -41.04
C ALA A 101 4.73 -16.67 -39.70
N ALA A 102 5.52 -16.98 -38.66
CA ALA A 102 4.96 -17.33 -37.38
C ALA A 102 4.43 -16.09 -36.64
N ALA A 103 3.10 -15.98 -36.59
CA ALA A 103 2.45 -15.10 -35.61
C ALA A 103 3.01 -15.38 -34.18
N PRO A 104 3.19 -14.36 -33.34
CA PRO A 104 3.74 -14.56 -32.01
C PRO A 104 2.95 -15.65 -31.28
N ALA A 105 3.64 -16.73 -30.87
CA ALA A 105 3.04 -17.86 -30.21
C ALA A 105 2.22 -17.36 -29.01
N ALA A 106 0.96 -17.80 -28.92
CA ALA A 106 0.10 -17.44 -27.82
C ALA A 106 0.79 -17.83 -26.50
N ARG A 107 1.13 -16.83 -25.68
CA ARG A 107 1.84 -17.08 -24.41
C ARG A 107 0.93 -17.82 -23.46
N GLY A 108 1.40 -18.95 -22.92
CA GLY A 108 0.74 -19.62 -21.82
C GLY A 108 0.73 -18.71 -20.55
N PHE A 109 -0.32 -18.83 -19.74
CA PHE A 109 -0.38 -18.15 -18.46
C PHE A 109 0.48 -18.93 -17.47
N VAL A 110 1.63 -18.36 -17.06
CA VAL A 110 2.54 -18.98 -16.08
C VAL A 110 2.75 -18.01 -14.94
N ILE A 111 2.57 -18.50 -13.71
CA ILE A 111 2.79 -17.73 -12.50
C ILE A 111 3.82 -18.44 -11.65
N PRO A 112 5.07 -17.94 -11.62
CA PRO A 112 6.07 -18.44 -10.70
C PRO A 112 5.88 -17.79 -9.31
N VAL A 113 6.07 -18.59 -8.26
CA VAL A 113 6.35 -18.04 -6.94
C VAL A 113 7.85 -17.79 -6.89
N ALA A 114 8.21 -16.54 -7.16
CA ALA A 114 9.59 -16.12 -7.24
C ALA A 114 9.83 -14.84 -6.43
N LEU A 115 11.01 -14.74 -5.84
CA LEU A 115 11.46 -13.61 -5.05
C LEU A 115 12.50 -12.82 -5.83
N ARG A 116 12.43 -11.50 -5.70
CA ARG A 116 13.35 -10.55 -6.32
C ARG A 116 14.10 -9.78 -5.24
N LEU A 117 15.39 -9.65 -5.41
CA LEU A 117 16.25 -8.76 -4.62
C LEU A 117 16.88 -7.74 -5.55
N ASP A 118 16.63 -6.49 -5.29
CA ASP A 118 17.26 -5.32 -5.90
C ASP A 118 17.48 -4.24 -4.82
N PRO A 119 18.13 -3.10 -5.10
CA PRO A 119 18.40 -2.08 -4.10
C PRO A 119 17.16 -1.61 -3.33
N LEU A 120 16.04 -1.38 -4.03
CA LEU A 120 14.79 -0.97 -3.38
C LEU A 120 14.26 -2.05 -2.43
N THR A 121 14.24 -3.31 -2.87
CA THR A 121 13.83 -4.45 -2.03
C THR A 121 14.76 -4.61 -0.83
N ALA A 122 16.08 -4.54 -1.02
CA ALA A 122 17.07 -4.73 0.05
C ALA A 122 16.91 -3.69 1.18
N VAL A 123 16.72 -2.41 0.82
CA VAL A 123 16.45 -1.32 1.79
C VAL A 123 15.18 -1.60 2.58
N LEU A 124 14.10 -1.95 1.88
CA LEU A 124 12.82 -2.21 2.54
C LEU A 124 12.85 -3.44 3.44
N LEU A 125 13.48 -4.54 3.01
CA LEU A 125 13.64 -5.73 3.85
C LEU A 125 14.40 -5.42 5.14
N ALA A 126 15.50 -4.64 5.06
CA ALA A 126 16.27 -4.23 6.23
C ALA A 126 15.45 -3.35 7.19
N VAL A 127 14.68 -2.39 6.66
CA VAL A 127 13.82 -1.50 7.46
C VAL A 127 12.68 -2.29 8.11
N ILE A 128 11.97 -3.14 7.36
CA ILE A 128 10.84 -3.93 7.87
C ILE A 128 11.29 -4.86 9.01
N THR A 129 12.36 -5.59 8.78
CA THR A 129 12.83 -6.59 9.76
C THR A 129 13.56 -5.95 10.93
N GLY A 130 14.38 -4.92 10.70
CA GLY A 130 15.13 -4.23 11.74
C GLY A 130 14.24 -3.43 12.70
N VAL A 131 13.36 -2.58 12.17
CA VAL A 131 12.38 -1.84 12.98
C VAL A 131 11.38 -2.81 13.60
N GLY A 132 10.92 -3.83 12.84
CA GLY A 132 10.04 -4.87 13.34
C GLY A 132 10.62 -5.62 14.54
N LEU A 133 11.92 -5.91 14.55
CA LEU A 133 12.61 -6.53 15.68
C LEU A 133 12.58 -5.64 16.94
N LEU A 134 12.89 -4.34 16.79
CA LEU A 134 12.87 -3.41 17.92
C LEU A 134 11.47 -3.26 18.51
N VAL A 135 10.45 -3.20 17.66
CA VAL A 135 9.05 -3.17 18.10
C VAL A 135 8.65 -4.49 18.76
N ALA A 136 9.10 -5.65 18.25
CA ALA A 136 8.82 -6.96 18.86
C ALA A 136 9.44 -7.08 20.26
N ILE A 137 10.69 -6.61 20.44
CA ILE A 137 11.34 -6.57 21.78
C ILE A 137 10.55 -5.65 22.73
N TYR A 138 10.22 -4.43 22.30
CA TYR A 138 9.39 -3.50 23.08
C TYR A 138 8.06 -4.14 23.48
N SER A 139 7.44 -4.92 22.59
CA SER A 139 6.14 -5.56 22.82
C SER A 139 6.16 -6.55 23.97
N THR A 140 7.32 -7.12 24.32
CA THR A 140 7.40 -8.06 25.46
C THR A 140 7.06 -7.40 26.78
N GLY A 141 7.47 -6.15 26.97
CA GLY A 141 7.10 -5.35 28.14
C GLY A 141 5.67 -4.83 28.06
N TYR A 142 5.30 -4.27 26.91
CA TYR A 142 3.99 -3.62 26.73
C TYR A 142 2.81 -4.59 26.82
N MET A 143 2.94 -5.80 26.25
CA MET A 143 1.88 -6.83 26.23
C MET A 143 1.98 -7.80 27.42
N HIS A 144 2.88 -7.56 28.35
CA HIS A 144 3.06 -8.44 29.52
C HIS A 144 1.74 -8.58 30.31
N GLY A 145 1.35 -9.82 30.61
CA GLY A 145 0.12 -10.12 31.34
C GLY A 145 -1.17 -10.13 30.50
N ASP A 146 -1.12 -9.80 29.20
CA ASP A 146 -2.29 -9.90 28.33
C ASP A 146 -2.63 -11.36 28.03
N PRO A 147 -3.90 -11.81 28.19
CA PRO A 147 -4.31 -13.19 27.88
C PRO A 147 -4.06 -13.60 26.44
N GLY A 148 -4.06 -12.65 25.50
CA GLY A 148 -3.78 -12.85 24.09
C GLY A 148 -2.29 -12.82 23.73
N TYR A 149 -1.38 -12.80 24.69
CA TYR A 149 0.06 -12.64 24.46
C TYR A 149 0.65 -13.54 23.36
N PRO A 150 0.44 -14.87 23.35
CA PRO A 150 0.96 -15.72 22.29
C PRO A 150 0.36 -15.39 20.91
N ARG A 151 -0.95 -15.09 20.87
CA ARG A 151 -1.65 -14.71 19.65
C ARG A 151 -1.09 -13.41 19.06
N PHE A 152 -0.77 -12.42 19.91
CA PHE A 152 -0.17 -11.17 19.49
C PHE A 152 1.14 -11.41 18.74
N PHE A 153 2.09 -12.14 19.35
CA PHE A 153 3.40 -12.39 18.74
C PHE A 153 3.33 -13.25 17.49
N ALA A 154 2.41 -14.21 17.45
CA ALA A 154 2.21 -15.02 16.25
C ALA A 154 1.70 -14.19 15.08
N VAL A 155 0.67 -13.36 15.28
CA VAL A 155 0.14 -12.48 14.23
C VAL A 155 1.15 -11.41 13.86
N PHE A 156 1.92 -10.88 14.83
CA PHE A 156 2.99 -9.93 14.58
C PHE A 156 4.08 -10.52 13.66
N ALA A 157 4.55 -11.73 13.92
CA ALA A 157 5.55 -12.40 13.07
C ALA A 157 4.97 -12.76 11.70
N LEU A 158 3.69 -13.18 11.62
CA LEU A 158 2.97 -13.42 10.36
C LEU A 158 2.85 -12.13 9.53
N PHE A 159 2.66 -10.97 10.19
CA PHE A 159 2.63 -9.68 9.52
C PHE A 159 4.00 -9.33 8.92
N VAL A 160 5.09 -9.53 9.66
CA VAL A 160 6.46 -9.33 9.15
C VAL A 160 6.74 -10.26 7.96
N PHE A 161 6.35 -11.54 8.04
CA PHE A 161 6.42 -12.48 6.92
C PHE A 161 5.67 -11.94 5.69
N SER A 162 4.40 -11.55 5.87
CA SER A 162 3.58 -11.08 4.75
C SER A 162 4.15 -9.82 4.10
N MET A 163 4.73 -8.92 4.89
CA MET A 163 5.32 -7.69 4.37
C MET A 163 6.65 -7.93 3.66
N THR A 164 7.51 -8.85 4.16
CA THR A 164 8.74 -9.23 3.48
C THR A 164 8.48 -9.94 2.16
N MET A 165 7.46 -10.82 2.10
CA MET A 165 7.01 -11.43 0.86
C MET A 165 6.47 -10.40 -0.15
N LEU A 166 5.70 -9.40 0.32
CA LEU A 166 5.15 -8.34 -0.54
C LEU A 166 6.26 -7.59 -1.28
N VAL A 167 7.28 -7.12 -0.53
CA VAL A 167 8.34 -6.30 -1.13
C VAL A 167 9.34 -7.11 -1.95
N ALA A 168 9.49 -8.41 -1.66
CA ALA A 168 10.33 -9.33 -2.41
C ALA A 168 9.62 -10.02 -3.58
N ALA A 169 8.31 -9.81 -3.77
CA ALA A 169 7.55 -10.42 -4.86
C ALA A 169 8.11 -10.01 -6.23
N SER A 170 8.21 -10.97 -7.16
CA SER A 170 8.75 -10.75 -8.51
C SER A 170 7.69 -10.60 -9.58
N ASN A 171 6.38 -10.64 -9.23
CA ASN A 171 5.28 -10.44 -10.15
C ASN A 171 4.08 -9.79 -9.47
N PHE A 172 3.17 -9.20 -10.28
CA PHE A 172 2.00 -8.47 -9.78
C PHE A 172 1.02 -9.35 -9.02
N LEU A 173 0.85 -10.63 -9.39
CA LEU A 173 -0.08 -11.50 -8.69
C LEU A 173 0.43 -11.85 -7.29
N LEU A 174 1.73 -12.12 -7.16
CA LEU A 174 2.35 -12.37 -5.86
C LEU A 174 2.30 -11.13 -4.97
N VAL A 175 2.52 -9.94 -5.55
CA VAL A 175 2.27 -8.65 -4.85
C VAL A 175 0.84 -8.61 -4.35
N TYR A 176 -0.16 -8.91 -5.19
CA TYR A 176 -1.57 -8.89 -4.81
C TYR A 176 -1.88 -9.85 -3.65
N VAL A 177 -1.40 -11.10 -3.72
CA VAL A 177 -1.61 -12.10 -2.66
C VAL A 177 -1.06 -11.61 -1.31
N PHE A 178 0.16 -11.07 -1.28
CA PHE A 178 0.75 -10.59 -0.04
C PHE A 178 0.25 -9.20 0.37
N TRP A 179 -0.26 -8.40 -0.55
CA TRP A 179 -1.00 -7.18 -0.28
C TRP A 179 -2.26 -7.47 0.55
N GLU A 180 -2.97 -8.52 0.21
CA GLU A 180 -4.12 -9.03 0.94
C GLU A 180 -3.74 -9.65 2.28
N ALA A 181 -2.66 -10.43 2.32
CA ALA A 181 -2.15 -11.05 3.55
C ALA A 181 -1.76 -10.01 4.60
N VAL A 182 -1.07 -8.92 4.19
CA VAL A 182 -0.78 -7.76 5.04
C VAL A 182 -2.06 -7.11 5.55
N GLY A 183 -3.08 -6.97 4.68
CA GLY A 183 -4.41 -6.47 5.06
C GLY A 183 -5.09 -7.33 6.12
N ALA A 184 -5.07 -8.65 5.95
CA ALA A 184 -5.62 -9.60 6.92
C ALA A 184 -4.89 -9.57 8.27
N CYS A 185 -3.55 -9.53 8.26
CA CYS A 185 -2.77 -9.41 9.49
C CYS A 185 -3.06 -8.08 10.21
N SER A 186 -3.19 -6.97 9.48
CA SER A 186 -3.55 -5.67 10.07
C SER A 186 -4.93 -5.70 10.71
N TYR A 187 -5.92 -6.34 10.07
CA TYR A 187 -7.25 -6.57 10.64
C TYR A 187 -7.19 -7.28 11.98
N LEU A 188 -6.39 -8.37 12.07
CA LEU A 188 -6.20 -9.14 13.31
C LEU A 188 -5.47 -8.35 14.41
N LEU A 189 -4.54 -7.45 14.04
CA LEU A 189 -3.80 -6.62 14.98
C LEU A 189 -4.63 -5.42 15.47
N ILE A 190 -5.37 -4.74 14.59
CA ILE A 190 -6.27 -3.63 14.96
C ILE A 190 -7.41 -4.15 15.83
N GLY A 191 -8.02 -5.28 15.44
CA GLY A 191 -9.07 -5.95 16.19
C GLY A 191 -8.57 -6.88 17.27
N PHE A 192 -7.32 -6.74 17.75
CA PHE A 192 -6.73 -7.65 18.73
C PHE A 192 -7.60 -7.80 19.97
N TRP A 193 -8.11 -6.71 20.51
CA TRP A 193 -9.08 -6.70 21.60
C TRP A 193 -10.52 -6.77 21.08
N PHE A 194 -10.84 -7.80 20.30
CA PHE A 194 -12.13 -7.98 19.60
C PHE A 194 -13.36 -7.95 20.51
N ALA A 195 -13.21 -8.19 21.81
CA ALA A 195 -14.29 -8.04 22.80
C ALA A 195 -14.70 -6.56 23.00
N LYS A 196 -13.84 -5.59 22.59
CA LYS A 196 -14.18 -4.17 22.59
C LYS A 196 -14.89 -3.83 21.29
N PRO A 197 -16.16 -3.36 21.32
CA PRO A 197 -16.91 -3.03 20.09
C PRO A 197 -16.21 -1.99 19.21
N GLU A 198 -15.47 -1.04 19.81
CA GLU A 198 -14.71 -0.01 19.11
C GLU A 198 -13.57 -0.63 18.29
N ALA A 199 -12.81 -1.55 18.87
CA ALA A 199 -11.71 -2.24 18.19
C ALA A 199 -12.23 -3.13 17.05
N ALA A 200 -13.33 -3.84 17.28
CA ALA A 200 -13.97 -4.66 16.23
C ALA A 200 -14.49 -3.79 15.06
N ARG A 201 -15.12 -2.64 15.36
CA ARG A 201 -15.57 -1.69 14.33
C ARG A 201 -14.40 -1.06 13.58
N ALA A 202 -13.33 -0.67 14.29
CA ALA A 202 -12.12 -0.11 13.70
C ALA A 202 -11.43 -1.10 12.75
N ALA A 203 -11.29 -2.36 13.15
CA ALA A 203 -10.72 -3.41 12.31
C ALA A 203 -11.57 -3.63 11.05
N LYS A 204 -12.89 -3.75 11.19
CA LYS A 204 -13.82 -3.88 10.06
C LYS A 204 -13.72 -2.69 9.10
N LYS A 205 -13.70 -1.45 9.62
CA LYS A 205 -13.55 -0.24 8.81
C LYS A 205 -12.22 -0.25 8.06
N ALA A 206 -11.11 -0.54 8.75
CA ALA A 206 -9.79 -0.61 8.14
C ALA A 206 -9.75 -1.64 7.00
N PHE A 207 -10.29 -2.84 7.23
CA PHE A 207 -10.33 -3.89 6.22
C PHE A 207 -11.16 -3.49 4.99
N LEU A 208 -12.38 -2.98 5.18
CA LEU A 208 -13.29 -2.62 4.08
C LEU A 208 -12.77 -1.44 3.26
N VAL A 209 -12.24 -0.40 3.91
CA VAL A 209 -11.67 0.77 3.19
C VAL A 209 -10.45 0.37 2.38
N ASN A 210 -9.57 -0.47 2.93
CA ASN A 210 -8.44 -1.00 2.19
C ASN A 210 -8.90 -1.84 0.99
N ARG A 211 -9.98 -2.62 1.12
CA ARG A 211 -10.52 -3.46 0.04
C ARG A 211 -10.92 -2.66 -1.21
N VAL A 212 -11.34 -1.40 -1.05
CA VAL A 212 -11.58 -0.51 -2.20
C VAL A 212 -10.29 -0.27 -2.99
N GLY A 213 -9.16 -0.05 -2.30
CA GLY A 213 -7.84 0.04 -2.93
C GLY A 213 -7.41 -1.28 -3.57
N ASP A 214 -7.60 -2.39 -2.85
CA ASP A 214 -7.22 -3.74 -3.29
C ASP A 214 -7.95 -4.15 -4.58
N PHE A 215 -9.23 -3.73 -4.74
CA PHE A 215 -9.96 -3.87 -6.00
C PHE A 215 -9.28 -3.12 -7.16
N GLY A 216 -8.76 -1.92 -6.90
CA GLY A 216 -7.96 -1.18 -7.88
C GLY A 216 -6.72 -1.96 -8.33
N LEU A 217 -5.98 -2.59 -7.38
CA LEU A 217 -4.83 -3.43 -7.71
C LEU A 217 -5.22 -4.66 -8.53
N ALA A 218 -6.34 -5.32 -8.21
CA ALA A 218 -6.84 -6.47 -8.96
C ALA A 218 -7.14 -6.09 -10.41
N VAL A 219 -7.90 -5.01 -10.63
CA VAL A 219 -8.25 -4.55 -11.99
C VAL A 219 -7.00 -4.11 -12.75
N ALA A 220 -6.06 -3.39 -12.09
CA ALA A 220 -4.76 -3.05 -12.68
C ALA A 220 -3.98 -4.29 -13.12
N THR A 221 -3.96 -5.35 -12.30
CA THR A 221 -3.29 -6.61 -12.61
C THR A 221 -3.91 -7.28 -13.86
N PHE A 222 -5.23 -7.28 -13.99
CA PHE A 222 -5.90 -7.78 -15.21
C PHE A 222 -5.57 -6.96 -16.45
N LEU A 223 -5.58 -5.62 -16.33
CA LEU A 223 -5.21 -4.74 -17.44
C LEU A 223 -3.74 -4.92 -17.83
N LEU A 224 -2.83 -5.07 -16.87
CA LEU A 224 -1.42 -5.36 -17.12
C LEU A 224 -1.25 -6.69 -17.87
N TRP A 225 -1.96 -7.75 -17.45
CA TRP A 225 -1.95 -9.02 -18.16
C TRP A 225 -2.48 -8.86 -19.60
N MET A 226 -3.60 -8.19 -19.79
CA MET A 226 -4.19 -7.99 -21.12
C MET A 226 -3.28 -7.16 -22.03
N THR A 227 -2.54 -6.20 -21.46
CA THR A 227 -1.70 -5.28 -22.23
C THR A 227 -0.34 -5.87 -22.56
N TYR A 228 0.30 -6.56 -21.60
CA TYR A 228 1.69 -7.01 -21.73
C TYR A 228 1.85 -8.52 -21.92
N GLY A 229 0.81 -9.31 -21.70
CA GLY A 229 0.82 -10.78 -21.81
C GLY A 229 1.67 -11.47 -20.75
N THR A 230 2.10 -10.76 -19.69
CA THR A 230 2.85 -11.28 -18.55
C THR A 230 2.50 -10.50 -17.30
N LEU A 231 2.74 -11.07 -16.12
CA LEU A 231 2.67 -10.38 -14.84
C LEU A 231 4.04 -10.28 -14.15
N ASP A 232 5.07 -10.92 -14.73
CA ASP A 232 6.42 -10.91 -14.20
C ASP A 232 7.08 -9.53 -14.31
N PHE A 233 7.82 -9.14 -13.30
CA PHE A 233 8.59 -7.91 -13.29
C PHE A 233 9.84 -8.02 -14.14
N HIS A 234 10.51 -9.17 -14.09
CA HIS A 234 11.79 -9.43 -14.73
C HIS A 234 11.64 -10.17 -16.06
N ASP A 235 12.68 -10.08 -16.87
CA ASP A 235 12.76 -10.83 -18.12
C ASP A 235 12.92 -12.33 -17.83
N THR A 236 12.25 -13.17 -18.60
CA THR A 236 12.36 -14.62 -18.53
C THR A 236 12.89 -15.18 -19.84
N LEU A 237 13.55 -16.33 -19.79
CA LEU A 237 14.03 -17.05 -20.96
C LEU A 237 12.99 -18.10 -21.36
N ALA A 238 12.56 -18.09 -22.61
CA ALA A 238 11.77 -19.17 -23.18
C ALA A 238 12.65 -20.41 -23.43
N ALA A 239 12.01 -21.55 -23.68
CA ALA A 239 12.71 -22.82 -23.92
C ALA A 239 13.61 -22.79 -25.19
N ASP A 240 13.31 -21.90 -26.13
CA ASP A 240 14.10 -21.67 -27.36
C ASP A 240 15.24 -20.67 -27.18
N GLY A 241 15.46 -20.15 -25.95
CA GLY A 241 16.47 -19.15 -25.64
C GLY A 241 16.07 -17.71 -25.96
N THR A 242 14.84 -17.46 -26.41
CA THR A 242 14.35 -16.08 -26.62
C THR A 242 14.07 -15.40 -25.30
N ILE A 243 14.36 -14.08 -25.22
CA ILE A 243 14.04 -13.28 -24.04
C ILE A 243 12.56 -12.89 -24.12
N LEU A 244 11.81 -13.26 -23.10
CA LEU A 244 10.44 -12.81 -22.89
C LEU A 244 10.45 -11.60 -21.96
N PRO A 245 10.17 -10.37 -22.46
CA PRO A 245 10.26 -9.16 -21.66
C PRO A 245 9.26 -9.15 -20.53
N GLY A 246 9.74 -8.98 -19.28
CA GLY A 246 8.92 -8.69 -18.13
C GLY A 246 8.32 -7.26 -18.20
N ILE A 247 7.37 -6.95 -17.30
CA ILE A 247 6.77 -5.60 -17.27
C ILE A 247 7.80 -4.55 -16.86
N LEU A 248 8.70 -4.89 -15.94
CA LEU A 248 9.78 -4.03 -15.43
C LEU A 248 11.16 -4.65 -15.74
N GLY A 249 11.24 -5.51 -16.75
CA GLY A 249 12.46 -6.19 -17.17
C GLY A 249 13.39 -5.27 -17.96
N GLN A 250 14.69 -5.59 -17.99
CA GLN A 250 15.73 -4.78 -18.61
C GLN A 250 15.46 -4.57 -20.12
N SER A 251 14.98 -5.61 -20.82
CA SER A 251 14.66 -5.53 -22.25
C SER A 251 13.59 -4.47 -22.54
N ARG A 252 12.59 -4.35 -21.68
CA ARG A 252 11.52 -3.36 -21.82
C ARG A 252 11.94 -1.98 -21.32
N LEU A 253 12.75 -1.92 -20.26
CA LEU A 253 13.29 -0.65 -19.76
C LEU A 253 14.20 0.05 -20.75
N ALA A 254 14.92 -0.72 -21.58
CA ALA A 254 15.80 -0.18 -22.63
C ALA A 254 15.04 0.48 -23.78
N ASP A 255 13.76 0.11 -23.99
CA ASP A 255 12.91 0.64 -25.07
C ASP A 255 11.70 1.37 -24.48
N ALA A 256 11.73 2.71 -24.50
CA ALA A 256 10.61 3.53 -24.03
C ALA A 256 9.31 3.25 -24.81
N ALA A 257 9.36 2.80 -26.06
CA ALA A 257 8.22 2.38 -26.86
C ALA A 257 7.59 1.06 -26.35
N GLY A 258 8.28 0.33 -25.49
CA GLY A 258 7.77 -0.89 -24.85
C GLY A 258 6.67 -0.67 -23.81
N TYR A 259 6.40 0.57 -23.40
CA TYR A 259 5.34 0.91 -22.47
C TYR A 259 4.13 1.55 -23.16
N VAL A 260 2.94 1.11 -22.73
CA VAL A 260 1.67 1.63 -23.24
C VAL A 260 1.28 2.89 -22.47
N GLY A 261 1.28 4.02 -23.18
CA GLY A 261 0.75 5.30 -22.69
C GLY A 261 -0.75 5.46 -22.98
N GLY A 262 -1.21 6.71 -23.09
CA GLY A 262 -2.59 7.07 -23.42
C GLY A 262 -3.61 6.61 -22.36
N ALA A 263 -4.85 6.33 -22.79
CA ALA A 263 -5.96 6.03 -21.87
C ALA A 263 -5.74 4.74 -21.06
N VAL A 264 -5.20 3.68 -21.69
CA VAL A 264 -4.98 2.39 -21.00
C VAL A 264 -3.86 2.50 -19.97
N GLY A 265 -2.72 3.09 -20.35
CA GLY A 265 -1.61 3.32 -19.42
C GLY A 265 -2.03 4.21 -18.25
N THR A 266 -2.74 5.30 -18.53
CA THR A 266 -3.30 6.19 -17.49
C THR A 266 -4.26 5.46 -16.56
N ALA A 267 -5.15 4.61 -17.10
CA ALA A 267 -6.07 3.81 -16.28
C ALA A 267 -5.32 2.84 -15.37
N ILE A 268 -4.30 2.13 -15.89
CA ILE A 268 -3.45 1.24 -15.07
C ILE A 268 -2.79 2.04 -13.93
N CYS A 269 -2.17 3.18 -14.25
CA CYS A 269 -1.50 4.01 -13.25
C CYS A 269 -2.46 4.55 -12.17
N LEU A 270 -3.66 5.02 -12.56
CA LEU A 270 -4.67 5.50 -11.60
C LEU A 270 -5.23 4.37 -10.72
N LEU A 271 -5.39 3.17 -11.24
CA LEU A 271 -5.80 1.99 -10.47
C LEU A 271 -4.71 1.54 -9.48
N LEU A 272 -3.44 1.60 -9.89
CA LEU A 272 -2.29 1.39 -8.99
C LEU A 272 -2.23 2.49 -7.91
N LEU A 273 -2.52 3.75 -8.27
CA LEU A 273 -2.63 4.86 -7.30
C LEU A 273 -3.78 4.62 -6.32
N LEU A 274 -4.94 4.14 -6.78
CA LEU A 274 -6.06 3.80 -5.90
C LEU A 274 -5.66 2.70 -4.88
N ALA A 275 -4.94 1.68 -5.34
CA ALA A 275 -4.39 0.65 -4.46
C ALA A 275 -3.43 1.25 -3.41
N ALA A 276 -2.53 2.11 -3.87
CA ALA A 276 -1.58 2.80 -3.01
C ALA A 276 -2.29 3.72 -1.99
N CYS A 277 -3.35 4.43 -2.39
CA CYS A 277 -4.18 5.25 -1.51
C CYS A 277 -4.84 4.42 -0.40
N GLY A 278 -5.28 3.19 -0.69
CA GLY A 278 -5.83 2.27 0.31
C GLY A 278 -4.84 1.98 1.42
N LYS A 279 -3.70 1.36 1.11
CA LYS A 279 -2.71 0.95 2.13
C LYS A 279 -1.98 2.13 2.77
N SER A 280 -1.61 3.14 1.99
CA SER A 280 -0.90 4.33 2.49
C SER A 280 -1.82 5.41 3.03
N ALA A 281 -3.10 5.13 3.20
CA ALA A 281 -4.09 6.04 3.76
C ALA A 281 -4.04 7.44 3.12
N GLN A 282 -4.02 7.50 1.79
CA GLN A 282 -4.11 8.76 1.07
C GLN A 282 -5.57 9.16 0.84
N PHE A 283 -5.81 10.45 0.67
CA PHE A 283 -7.15 10.96 0.36
C PHE A 283 -7.72 10.30 -0.92
N PRO A 284 -9.00 9.87 -0.92
CA PRO A 284 -9.99 9.92 0.17
C PRO A 284 -10.00 8.71 1.11
N LEU A 285 -9.14 7.70 0.91
CA LEU A 285 -9.16 6.41 1.64
C LEU A 285 -8.42 6.46 2.99
N HIS A 286 -8.04 7.64 3.51
CA HIS A 286 -7.30 7.81 4.75
C HIS A 286 -8.10 7.56 6.03
N ILE A 287 -9.41 7.48 5.95
CA ILE A 287 -10.34 7.48 7.10
C ILE A 287 -10.22 6.30 8.06
N TRP A 288 -9.56 5.21 7.65
CA TRP A 288 -9.37 4.02 8.49
C TRP A 288 -8.20 4.16 9.48
N LEU A 289 -7.17 4.92 9.09
CA LEU A 289 -5.90 4.94 9.83
C LEU A 289 -6.01 5.51 11.25
N PRO A 290 -6.76 6.62 11.50
CA PRO A 290 -6.94 7.14 12.86
C PRO A 290 -7.73 6.20 13.77
N ASP A 291 -8.65 5.41 13.22
CA ASP A 291 -9.43 4.44 13.99
C ASP A 291 -8.64 3.16 14.29
N ALA A 292 -7.60 2.85 13.47
CA ALA A 292 -6.67 1.76 13.75
C ALA A 292 -5.92 1.91 15.10
N MET A 293 -6.01 3.08 15.75
CA MET A 293 -5.46 3.34 17.08
C MET A 293 -6.13 2.56 18.22
N GLU A 294 -7.26 1.90 17.96
CA GLU A 294 -7.93 1.00 18.91
C GLU A 294 -7.13 -0.30 19.19
N GLY A 295 -6.21 -0.68 18.30
CA GLY A 295 -5.29 -1.80 18.50
C GLY A 295 -4.16 -1.50 19.50
N PRO A 296 -3.40 -2.54 19.91
CA PRO A 296 -2.23 -2.38 20.77
C PRO A 296 -1.21 -1.42 20.17
N THR A 297 -0.61 -0.56 21.00
CA THR A 297 0.32 0.47 20.52
C THR A 297 1.53 -0.09 19.75
N PRO A 298 2.13 -1.23 20.13
CA PRO A 298 3.19 -1.84 19.33
C PRO A 298 2.73 -2.27 17.93
N ALA A 299 1.48 -2.76 17.80
CA ALA A 299 0.90 -3.04 16.49
C ALA A 299 0.76 -1.77 15.66
N SER A 300 0.31 -0.66 16.29
CA SER A 300 0.28 0.65 15.62
C SER A 300 1.68 1.10 15.21
N ALA A 301 2.70 0.94 16.07
CA ALA A 301 4.09 1.28 15.74
C ALA A 301 4.56 0.51 14.49
N LEU A 302 4.32 -0.79 14.41
CA LEU A 302 4.70 -1.62 13.27
C LEU A 302 3.97 -1.19 11.98
N ILE A 303 2.63 -1.08 12.03
CA ILE A 303 1.79 -0.73 10.88
C ILE A 303 2.17 0.63 10.31
N HIS A 304 2.42 1.63 11.17
CA HIS A 304 2.57 3.04 10.78
C HIS A 304 4.01 3.47 10.49
N ALA A 305 5.03 2.72 10.98
CA ALA A 305 6.41 3.14 10.81
C ALA A 305 7.06 2.56 9.53
N ALA A 306 7.06 1.24 9.38
CA ALA A 306 7.95 0.57 8.44
C ALA A 306 7.26 -0.43 7.51
N THR A 307 5.92 -0.65 7.64
CA THR A 307 5.28 -1.80 6.98
C THR A 307 4.07 -1.41 6.14
N MET A 308 2.85 -1.72 6.57
CA MET A 308 1.65 -1.64 5.72
C MET A 308 1.47 -0.31 5.01
N VAL A 309 1.64 0.81 5.73
CA VAL A 309 1.41 2.15 5.15
C VAL A 309 2.51 2.57 4.17
N THR A 310 3.66 1.92 4.17
CA THR A 310 4.74 2.17 3.20
C THR A 310 4.57 1.37 1.90
N ALA A 311 3.65 0.38 1.87
CA ALA A 311 3.42 -0.47 0.71
C ALA A 311 2.98 0.32 -0.53
N GLY A 312 2.16 1.39 -0.38
CA GLY A 312 1.77 2.23 -1.51
C GLY A 312 2.93 3.07 -2.05
N VAL A 313 3.81 3.58 -1.17
CA VAL A 313 5.05 4.27 -1.58
C VAL A 313 5.95 3.32 -2.39
N TYR A 314 6.13 2.10 -1.88
CA TYR A 314 6.84 1.04 -2.59
C TYR A 314 6.22 0.74 -3.96
N LEU A 315 4.89 0.57 -4.03
CA LEU A 315 4.20 0.23 -5.28
C LEU A 315 4.41 1.29 -6.36
N VAL A 316 4.25 2.58 -6.00
CA VAL A 316 4.46 3.68 -6.96
C VAL A 316 5.92 3.76 -7.40
N ALA A 317 6.89 3.66 -6.47
CA ALA A 317 8.30 3.65 -6.79
C ALA A 317 8.70 2.42 -7.65
N ARG A 318 8.16 1.25 -7.34
CA ARG A 318 8.38 0.02 -8.12
C ARG A 318 7.85 0.15 -9.55
N CYS A 319 6.70 0.77 -9.73
CA CYS A 319 6.04 0.97 -11.01
C CYS A 319 6.42 2.29 -11.69
N ALA A 320 7.49 2.96 -11.27
CA ALA A 320 7.95 4.22 -11.83
C ALA A 320 7.98 4.24 -13.37
N PRO A 321 8.48 3.21 -14.09
CA PRO A 321 8.50 3.20 -15.55
C PRO A 321 7.10 3.29 -16.21
N LEU A 322 6.07 2.73 -15.58
CA LEU A 322 4.68 2.85 -16.04
C LEU A 322 4.15 4.27 -15.87
N TYR A 323 4.53 4.93 -14.77
CA TYR A 323 4.06 6.27 -14.45
C TYR A 323 4.70 7.35 -15.32
N VAL A 324 6.01 7.26 -15.64
CA VAL A 324 6.70 8.30 -16.39
C VAL A 324 6.20 8.44 -17.84
N VAL A 325 5.61 7.39 -18.42
CA VAL A 325 4.94 7.46 -19.72
C VAL A 325 3.49 7.98 -19.65
N CYS A 326 3.00 8.28 -18.44
CA CYS A 326 1.65 8.81 -18.19
C CYS A 326 1.73 10.05 -17.28
N PRO A 327 2.20 11.23 -17.78
CA PRO A 327 2.50 12.41 -16.96
C PRO A 327 1.32 12.90 -16.13
N GLY A 328 0.11 12.86 -16.67
CA GLY A 328 -1.10 13.24 -15.96
C GLY A 328 -1.41 12.37 -14.74
N ALA A 329 -1.22 11.04 -14.86
CA ALA A 329 -1.37 10.13 -13.73
C ALA A 329 -0.25 10.34 -12.70
N LEU A 330 0.96 10.62 -13.13
CA LEU A 330 2.09 10.91 -12.26
C LEU A 330 1.84 12.20 -11.45
N THR A 331 1.39 13.26 -12.12
CA THR A 331 1.00 14.52 -11.44
C THR A 331 -0.15 14.31 -10.47
N ALA A 332 -1.10 13.42 -10.78
CA ALA A 332 -2.16 13.05 -9.83
C ALA A 332 -1.60 12.43 -8.53
N VAL A 333 -0.52 11.64 -8.60
CA VAL A 333 0.18 11.14 -7.41
C VAL A 333 0.66 12.31 -6.53
N SER A 334 1.30 13.34 -7.10
CA SER A 334 1.74 14.54 -6.38
C SER A 334 0.57 15.31 -5.75
N ILE A 335 -0.51 15.51 -6.50
CA ILE A 335 -1.70 16.25 -6.03
C ILE A 335 -2.35 15.51 -4.86
N VAL A 336 -2.59 14.21 -4.99
CA VAL A 336 -3.15 13.39 -3.91
C VAL A 336 -2.23 13.44 -2.69
N GLY A 337 -0.92 13.32 -2.89
CA GLY A 337 0.06 13.37 -1.82
C GLY A 337 0.03 14.69 -1.04
N ALA A 338 0.22 15.81 -1.71
CA ALA A 338 0.28 17.14 -1.07
C ALA A 338 -1.06 17.51 -0.42
N THR A 339 -2.19 17.19 -1.07
CA THR A 339 -3.54 17.42 -0.50
C THR A 339 -3.74 16.59 0.78
N THR A 340 -3.34 15.33 0.76
CA THR A 340 -3.39 14.45 1.94
C THR A 340 -2.51 14.98 3.06
N ALA A 341 -1.29 15.42 2.73
CA ALA A 341 -0.35 15.97 3.70
C ALA A 341 -0.95 17.17 4.45
N LEU A 342 -1.54 18.10 3.71
CA LEU A 342 -2.14 19.31 4.28
C LEU A 342 -3.40 19.00 5.10
N ILE A 343 -4.35 18.24 4.56
CA ILE A 343 -5.61 17.89 5.26
C ILE A 343 -5.30 17.17 6.58
N ALA A 344 -4.42 16.19 6.55
CA ALA A 344 -4.05 15.43 7.75
C ALA A 344 -3.35 16.32 8.79
N ALA A 345 -2.47 17.24 8.36
CA ALA A 345 -1.81 18.17 9.26
C ALA A 345 -2.82 19.12 9.93
N LEU A 346 -3.79 19.67 9.18
CA LEU A 346 -4.85 20.52 9.71
C LEU A 346 -5.68 19.77 10.77
N ILE A 347 -6.08 18.54 10.52
CA ILE A 347 -6.81 17.72 11.49
C ILE A 347 -5.94 17.44 12.74
N ALA A 348 -4.64 17.16 12.57
CA ALA A 348 -3.74 16.88 13.69
C ALA A 348 -3.62 18.04 14.67
N THR A 349 -3.75 19.29 14.21
CA THR A 349 -3.64 20.50 15.05
C THR A 349 -4.66 20.54 16.19
N VAL A 350 -5.83 19.95 16.00
CA VAL A 350 -6.95 19.98 16.96
C VAL A 350 -7.14 18.65 17.72
N GLN A 351 -6.38 17.59 17.40
CA GLN A 351 -6.51 16.30 18.10
C GLN A 351 -5.97 16.38 19.52
N ASN A 352 -6.67 15.75 20.47
CA ASN A 352 -6.28 15.68 21.87
C ASN A 352 -5.81 14.27 22.30
N ASP A 353 -6.07 13.26 21.51
CA ASP A 353 -5.57 11.90 21.67
C ASP A 353 -4.16 11.80 21.08
N LEU A 354 -3.18 11.43 21.93
CA LEU A 354 -1.76 11.36 21.55
C LEU A 354 -1.52 10.38 20.39
N LYS A 355 -2.18 9.21 20.38
CA LYS A 355 -2.06 8.24 19.29
C LYS A 355 -2.69 8.75 17.99
N ARG A 356 -3.82 9.44 18.06
CA ARG A 356 -4.48 10.03 16.87
C ARG A 356 -3.66 11.17 16.26
N VAL A 357 -3.01 12.02 17.09
CA VAL A 357 -2.04 13.01 16.57
C VAL A 357 -0.95 12.31 15.75
N LEU A 358 -0.39 11.23 16.28
CA LEU A 358 0.64 10.46 15.59
C LEU A 358 0.12 9.73 14.32
N ALA A 359 -1.14 9.29 14.33
CA ALA A 359 -1.78 8.68 13.16
C ALA A 359 -1.95 9.71 12.02
N TYR A 360 -2.51 10.89 12.31
CA TYR A 360 -2.63 11.96 11.31
C TYR A 360 -1.27 12.47 10.84
N SER A 361 -0.28 12.51 11.72
CA SER A 361 1.07 12.85 11.32
C SER A 361 1.69 11.78 10.39
N THR A 362 1.32 10.49 10.52
CA THR A 362 1.73 9.44 9.57
C THR A 362 1.09 9.68 8.19
N ILE A 363 -0.22 9.92 8.14
CA ILE A 363 -0.94 10.25 6.89
C ILE A 363 -0.26 11.43 6.19
N SER A 364 0.06 12.49 6.96
CA SER A 364 0.72 13.69 6.45
C SER A 364 2.11 13.38 5.86
N GLN A 365 2.95 12.59 6.55
CA GLN A 365 4.30 12.27 6.07
C GLN A 365 4.27 11.34 4.83
N LEU A 366 3.34 10.39 4.77
CA LEU A 366 3.12 9.60 3.56
C LEU A 366 2.68 10.49 2.39
N GLY A 367 1.85 11.50 2.65
CA GLY A 367 1.49 12.51 1.66
C GLY A 367 2.70 13.23 1.07
N TYR A 368 3.70 13.59 1.88
CA TYR A 368 4.99 14.13 1.38
C TYR A 368 5.71 13.16 0.45
N MET A 369 5.76 11.87 0.81
CA MET A 369 6.41 10.86 -0.04
C MET A 369 5.69 10.76 -1.39
N PHE A 370 4.35 10.74 -1.41
CA PHE A 370 3.57 10.72 -2.65
C PHE A 370 3.78 12.00 -3.47
N ALA A 371 3.82 13.17 -2.83
CA ALA A 371 4.09 14.44 -3.52
C ALA A 371 5.44 14.41 -4.24
N SER A 372 6.47 13.84 -3.61
CA SER A 372 7.80 13.66 -4.20
C SER A 372 7.82 12.63 -5.33
N LEU A 373 7.22 11.43 -5.13
CA LEU A 373 7.13 10.39 -6.15
C LEU A 373 6.50 10.90 -7.45
N GLY A 374 5.43 11.69 -7.34
CA GLY A 374 4.70 12.23 -8.47
C GLY A 374 5.43 13.32 -9.25
N THR A 375 6.64 13.76 -8.83
CA THR A 375 7.51 14.62 -9.65
C THR A 375 8.13 13.88 -10.83
N GLY A 376 8.22 12.54 -10.77
CA GLY A 376 8.71 11.69 -11.85
C GLY A 376 10.22 11.74 -12.07
N THR A 377 10.95 12.39 -11.19
CA THR A 377 12.41 12.52 -11.29
C THR A 377 13.13 11.47 -10.43
N LEU A 378 14.36 11.11 -10.81
CA LEU A 378 15.20 10.20 -10.02
C LEU A 378 15.33 10.69 -8.56
N LEU A 379 15.62 11.98 -8.39
CA LEU A 379 15.67 12.59 -7.06
C LEU A 379 14.31 12.48 -6.34
N GLY A 380 13.18 12.63 -7.04
CA GLY A 380 11.84 12.50 -6.46
C GLY A 380 11.55 11.10 -5.91
N PHE A 381 11.95 10.07 -6.65
CA PHE A 381 11.83 8.68 -6.21
C PHE A 381 12.78 8.36 -5.05
N THR A 382 14.05 8.76 -5.13
CA THR A 382 15.04 8.51 -4.08
C THR A 382 14.73 9.29 -2.80
N ALA A 383 14.33 10.55 -2.87
CA ALA A 383 13.90 11.38 -1.73
C ALA A 383 12.68 10.79 -1.00
N ALA A 384 11.70 10.27 -1.73
CA ALA A 384 10.56 9.60 -1.13
C ALA A 384 10.97 8.36 -0.32
N ILE A 385 11.87 7.53 -0.86
CA ILE A 385 12.39 6.34 -0.16
C ILE A 385 13.33 6.75 0.99
N PHE A 386 14.14 7.79 0.82
CA PHE A 386 14.94 8.33 1.91
C PHE A 386 14.08 8.80 3.07
N HIS A 387 12.99 9.54 2.76
CA HIS A 387 12.05 9.96 3.81
C HIS A 387 11.32 8.75 4.43
N LEU A 388 11.02 7.69 3.68
CA LEU A 388 10.45 6.45 4.21
C LEU A 388 11.40 5.80 5.23
N VAL A 389 12.70 5.71 4.95
CA VAL A 389 13.69 5.13 5.86
C VAL A 389 13.79 5.95 7.17
N THR A 390 13.94 7.27 7.06
CA THR A 390 14.01 8.15 8.24
C THR A 390 12.70 8.14 9.02
N HIS A 391 11.56 8.16 8.31
CA HIS A 391 10.22 8.06 8.89
C HIS A 391 10.04 6.78 9.70
N ALA A 392 10.55 5.63 9.22
CA ALA A 392 10.45 4.38 9.94
C ALA A 392 11.09 4.47 11.34
N PHE A 393 12.22 5.15 11.48
CA PHE A 393 12.90 5.33 12.77
C PHE A 393 12.12 6.26 13.71
N PHE A 394 11.84 7.49 13.29
CA PHE A 394 11.21 8.43 14.21
C PHE A 394 9.73 8.12 14.47
N LYS A 395 9.02 7.42 13.58
CA LYS A 395 7.63 7.01 13.81
C LYS A 395 7.52 5.84 14.77
N ALA A 396 8.35 4.81 14.61
CA ALA A 396 8.42 3.73 15.58
C ALA A 396 8.74 4.28 16.98
N LEU A 397 9.72 5.18 17.06
CA LEU A 397 10.09 5.88 18.30
C LEU A 397 8.90 6.61 18.94
N LEU A 398 8.21 7.44 18.17
CA LEU A 398 7.11 8.25 18.68
C LEU A 398 5.91 7.40 19.11
N PHE A 399 5.54 6.37 18.32
CA PHE A 399 4.45 5.48 18.70
C PHE A 399 4.78 4.65 19.95
N MET A 400 5.98 4.10 20.03
CA MET A 400 6.41 3.37 21.23
C MET A 400 6.56 4.31 22.43
N GLY A 401 7.04 5.55 22.25
CA GLY A 401 7.05 6.57 23.29
C GLY A 401 5.65 6.92 23.80
N ALA A 402 4.69 7.08 22.90
CA ALA A 402 3.27 7.26 23.25
C ALA A 402 2.72 6.02 23.97
N GLY A 403 3.13 4.82 23.57
CA GLY A 403 2.80 3.57 24.24
C GLY A 403 3.35 3.52 25.68
N SER A 404 4.60 3.95 25.88
CA SER A 404 5.19 4.07 27.21
C SER A 404 4.41 5.03 28.11
N VAL A 405 4.03 6.21 27.58
CA VAL A 405 3.18 7.16 28.31
C VAL A 405 1.85 6.52 28.68
N MET A 406 1.17 5.89 27.71
CA MET A 406 -0.13 5.26 27.94
C MET A 406 -0.04 4.11 28.97
N HIS A 407 1.01 3.29 28.89
CA HIS A 407 1.25 2.19 29.84
C HIS A 407 1.41 2.71 31.27
N SER A 408 2.19 3.77 31.44
CA SER A 408 2.44 4.41 32.73
C SER A 408 1.22 5.21 33.26
N MET A 409 0.36 5.71 32.37
CA MET A 409 -0.82 6.52 32.70
C MET A 409 -2.12 5.71 32.79
N GLY A 410 -2.04 4.40 33.07
CA GLY A 410 -3.22 3.55 33.28
C GLY A 410 -4.13 3.42 32.05
N GLY A 411 -3.57 3.51 30.82
CA GLY A 411 -4.33 3.43 29.56
C GLY A 411 -4.89 4.76 29.07
N VAL A 412 -4.73 5.86 29.81
CA VAL A 412 -5.19 7.20 29.40
C VAL A 412 -4.32 7.73 28.25
N ILE A 413 -4.97 8.23 27.18
CA ILE A 413 -4.33 8.75 25.97
C ILE A 413 -4.64 10.22 25.69
N ASP A 414 -5.59 10.82 26.42
CA ASP A 414 -5.97 12.23 26.30
C ASP A 414 -4.92 13.13 26.94
N MET A 415 -4.19 13.90 26.10
CA MET A 415 -3.12 14.81 26.54
C MET A 415 -3.57 15.88 27.51
N ARG A 416 -4.85 16.17 27.63
CA ARG A 416 -5.41 17.16 28.57
C ARG A 416 -5.43 16.66 30.00
N ARG A 417 -5.40 15.34 30.20
CA ARG A 417 -5.52 14.67 31.50
C ARG A 417 -4.18 14.45 32.21
N PHE A 418 -3.06 14.62 31.50
CA PHE A 418 -1.72 14.49 32.08
C PHE A 418 -0.83 15.68 31.71
N GLY A 419 0.34 15.82 32.37
CA GLY A 419 1.30 16.86 32.09
C GLY A 419 2.55 16.74 32.96
N GLY A 420 3.63 17.42 32.60
CA GLY A 420 4.89 17.44 33.36
C GLY A 420 5.58 16.07 33.47
N LEU A 421 5.26 15.11 32.57
CA LEU A 421 5.71 13.73 32.67
C LEU A 421 7.23 13.54 32.54
N ARG A 422 7.99 14.55 32.07
CA ARG A 422 9.46 14.50 32.03
C ARG A 422 10.12 14.22 33.38
N ARG A 423 9.43 14.50 34.48
CA ARG A 423 9.93 14.25 35.85
C ARG A 423 9.74 12.80 36.26
N ILE A 424 8.73 12.12 35.74
CA ILE A 424 8.36 10.74 36.05
C ILE A 424 9.00 9.79 35.04
N MET A 425 9.04 10.19 33.75
CA MET A 425 9.50 9.39 32.63
C MET A 425 10.59 10.12 31.82
N PRO A 426 11.77 10.35 32.40
CA PRO A 426 12.81 11.17 31.77
C PRO A 426 13.37 10.57 30.48
N ILE A 427 13.55 9.23 30.42
CA ILE A 427 14.06 8.53 29.23
C ILE A 427 13.01 8.60 28.09
N THR A 428 11.77 8.26 28.40
CA THR A 428 10.67 8.37 27.44
C THR A 428 10.51 9.80 26.95
N ALA A 429 10.60 10.81 27.82
CA ALA A 429 10.48 12.21 27.44
C ALA A 429 11.61 12.67 26.51
N ALA A 430 12.87 12.30 26.81
CA ALA A 430 14.02 12.65 25.99
C ALA A 430 13.98 11.99 24.61
N THR A 431 13.67 10.70 24.54
CA THR A 431 13.57 9.95 23.28
C THR A 431 12.38 10.43 22.45
N PHE A 432 11.22 10.72 23.06
CA PHE A 432 10.07 11.31 22.37
C PHE A 432 10.39 12.71 21.81
N LEU A 433 11.15 13.53 22.53
CA LEU A 433 11.60 14.84 22.05
C LEU A 433 12.49 14.69 20.80
N VAL A 434 13.46 13.75 20.81
CA VAL A 434 14.32 13.47 19.63
C VAL A 434 13.46 13.08 18.42
N GLY A 435 12.52 12.15 18.59
CA GLY A 435 11.59 11.76 17.52
C GLY A 435 10.71 12.93 17.04
N SER A 436 10.33 13.84 17.95
CA SER A 436 9.54 15.03 17.64
C SER A 436 10.33 16.06 16.84
N LEU A 437 11.61 16.28 17.18
CA LEU A 437 12.52 17.14 16.43
C LEU A 437 12.75 16.59 15.02
N ALA A 438 12.96 15.27 14.90
CA ALA A 438 13.09 14.62 13.61
C ALA A 438 11.80 14.74 12.77
N LEU A 439 10.62 14.47 13.36
CA LEU A 439 9.35 14.62 12.67
C LEU A 439 9.07 16.06 12.24
N ALA A 440 9.42 17.07 13.05
CA ALA A 440 9.26 18.47 12.73
C ALA A 440 10.22 18.96 11.61
N GLY A 441 11.28 18.19 11.30
CA GLY A 441 12.29 18.59 10.31
C GLY A 441 13.26 19.64 10.85
N VAL A 442 13.62 19.53 12.11
CA VAL A 442 14.62 20.43 12.74
C VAL A 442 16.02 19.88 12.50
N ALA A 443 16.96 20.73 12.05
CA ALA A 443 18.36 20.36 11.90
C ALA A 443 18.99 20.07 13.28
N PRO A 444 19.88 19.07 13.41
CA PRO A 444 20.43 18.16 12.41
C PRO A 444 19.73 16.78 12.36
N PHE A 445 18.47 16.69 12.81
CA PHE A 445 17.76 15.41 12.90
C PHE A 445 17.37 14.86 11.52
N ALA A 446 17.17 13.55 11.43
CA ALA A 446 17.03 12.82 10.18
C ALA A 446 15.91 13.36 9.25
N GLY A 447 14.78 13.79 9.83
CA GLY A 447 13.65 14.33 9.06
C GLY A 447 13.90 15.68 8.42
N PHE A 448 14.90 16.45 8.86
CA PHE A 448 15.32 17.68 8.21
C PHE A 448 15.84 17.41 6.79
N PHE A 449 16.84 16.56 6.66
CA PHE A 449 17.48 16.23 5.38
C PHE A 449 16.48 15.63 4.37
N SER A 450 15.71 14.65 4.81
CA SER A 450 14.79 13.96 3.92
C SER A 450 13.57 14.81 3.49
N LYS A 451 13.10 15.75 4.32
CA LYS A 451 12.06 16.70 3.92
C LYS A 451 12.55 17.78 2.98
N ASP A 452 13.78 18.24 3.21
CA ASP A 452 14.43 19.23 2.37
C ASP A 452 14.58 18.71 0.93
N GLU A 453 15.01 17.47 0.76
CA GLU A 453 15.04 16.83 -0.56
C GLU A 453 13.65 16.76 -1.22
N ILE A 454 12.59 16.41 -0.48
CA ILE A 454 11.23 16.41 -1.03
C ILE A 454 10.81 17.81 -1.49
N LEU A 455 11.07 18.84 -0.70
CA LEU A 455 10.77 20.22 -1.07
C LEU A 455 11.58 20.66 -2.31
N ALA A 456 12.85 20.23 -2.40
CA ALA A 456 13.70 20.50 -3.54
C ALA A 456 13.15 19.91 -4.84
N THR A 457 12.60 18.67 -4.80
CA THR A 457 12.01 18.05 -5.99
C THR A 457 10.75 18.81 -6.49
N LEU A 458 9.90 19.24 -5.57
CA LEU A 458 8.71 20.04 -5.91
C LEU A 458 9.09 21.42 -6.43
N HIS A 459 10.12 22.03 -5.82
CA HIS A 459 10.66 23.33 -6.26
C HIS A 459 11.23 23.23 -7.68
N ALA A 460 12.05 22.24 -7.95
CA ALA A 460 12.65 22.04 -9.28
C ALA A 460 11.61 21.93 -10.39
N ARG A 461 10.50 21.19 -10.13
CA ARG A 461 9.37 21.09 -11.08
C ARG A 461 8.54 22.39 -11.17
N GLY A 462 8.47 23.16 -10.11
CA GLY A 462 7.74 24.44 -10.07
C GLY A 462 8.48 25.60 -10.71
N TRP A 463 9.81 25.62 -10.66
CA TRP A 463 10.69 26.67 -11.18
C TRP A 463 11.83 26.09 -12.02
N PRO A 464 11.53 25.51 -13.20
CA PRO A 464 12.56 24.86 -14.03
C PRO A 464 13.68 25.82 -14.45
N ASP A 465 13.38 27.09 -14.75
CA ASP A 465 14.34 28.08 -15.20
C ASP A 465 15.37 28.48 -14.10
N ALA A 466 15.00 28.38 -12.82
CA ALA A 466 15.92 28.67 -11.72
C ALA A 466 17.05 27.64 -11.58
N HIS A 467 16.89 26.46 -12.16
CA HIS A 467 17.86 25.37 -12.12
C HIS A 467 18.64 25.20 -13.43
N ALA A 468 18.25 25.86 -14.51
CA ALA A 468 18.92 25.83 -15.82
C ALA A 468 20.31 26.52 -15.84
N GLY A 469 20.62 27.32 -14.80
CA GLY A 469 21.86 28.12 -14.73
C GLY A 469 23.08 27.38 -14.17
N HIS A 470 22.99 26.13 -13.74
CA HIS A 470 24.06 25.40 -13.03
C HIS A 470 24.58 24.16 -13.76
N GLY A 471 24.54 24.10 -15.06
CA GLY A 471 25.17 23.04 -15.85
C GLY A 471 24.31 22.62 -17.05
N SER A 472 24.84 22.99 -18.24
CA SER A 472 24.59 22.45 -19.57
C SER A 472 23.21 21.79 -19.87
N ASP A 473 22.51 22.37 -20.83
CA ASP A 473 21.54 21.74 -21.75
C ASP A 473 20.62 20.64 -21.16
N HIS A 474 19.79 20.99 -20.21
CA HIS A 474 18.63 20.17 -19.88
C HIS A 474 17.45 20.63 -20.73
N HIS A 475 17.32 19.97 -21.88
CA HIS A 475 16.05 19.97 -22.61
C HIS A 475 14.95 19.55 -21.61
N ALA A 476 14.01 20.47 -21.42
CA ALA A 476 12.75 20.20 -20.78
C ALA A 476 12.23 18.82 -21.24
N LEU A 477 11.58 18.09 -20.36
CA LEU A 477 10.65 17.03 -20.75
C LEU A 477 9.55 17.70 -21.59
N LEU A 478 9.88 18.06 -22.82
CA LEU A 478 8.90 18.38 -23.84
C LEU A 478 8.20 17.06 -24.18
N PRO A 479 6.90 17.07 -24.37
CA PRO A 479 6.21 15.92 -24.94
C PRO A 479 6.96 15.57 -26.23
N LEU A 480 7.31 14.28 -26.39
CA LEU A 480 7.84 13.76 -27.64
C LEU A 480 6.88 14.19 -28.75
N ALA A 481 7.26 15.23 -29.48
CA ALA A 481 6.56 15.60 -30.69
C ALA A 481 6.53 14.36 -31.60
N PRO A 482 5.39 14.04 -32.25
CA PRO A 482 5.34 12.95 -33.21
C PRO A 482 6.36 13.29 -34.28
N GLY A 483 7.34 12.37 -34.49
CA GLY A 483 8.39 12.54 -35.45
C GLY A 483 7.79 12.87 -36.83
N GLU A 484 8.27 13.93 -37.43
CA GLU A 484 8.07 14.21 -38.85
C GLU A 484 8.65 13.02 -39.64
N SER A 485 7.79 12.10 -40.01
CA SER A 485 8.13 11.09 -41.01
C SER A 485 8.33 11.81 -42.33
N GLY A 486 9.56 11.82 -42.82
CA GLY A 486 9.91 12.31 -44.17
C GLY A 486 8.98 11.69 -45.22
N ALA A 487 8.37 12.56 -45.97
CA ALA A 487 7.58 12.20 -47.11
C ALA A 487 8.48 11.58 -48.20
N ASP A 488 8.53 10.27 -48.25
CA ASP A 488 9.02 9.57 -49.43
C ASP A 488 7.86 9.32 -50.40
N THR A 489 8.02 9.93 -51.53
CA THR A 489 7.25 9.90 -52.75
C THR A 489 6.95 8.47 -53.20
N PHE A 490 5.71 8.02 -53.14
CA PHE A 490 5.28 6.83 -53.84
C PHE A 490 4.48 7.20 -55.10
N LEU A 491 5.02 6.83 -56.25
CA LEU A 491 4.38 6.81 -57.58
C LEU A 491 3.25 5.77 -57.60
N PRO A 492 2.14 6.03 -58.30
CA PRO A 492 1.05 5.08 -58.45
C PRO A 492 1.34 4.07 -59.55
N LEU A 493 1.06 2.80 -59.30
CA LEU A 493 0.97 1.75 -60.32
C LEU A 493 -0.49 1.30 -60.49
N PRO A 494 -0.88 0.81 -61.71
CA PRO A 494 -2.23 0.88 -62.21
C PRO A 494 -3.13 -0.30 -61.83
N LEU A 495 -4.44 -0.01 -61.87
CA LEU A 495 -5.59 -0.90 -61.77
C LEU A 495 -5.50 -2.10 -62.71
N GLY A 496 -5.68 -3.30 -62.19
CA GLY A 496 -5.96 -4.53 -62.94
C GLY A 496 -7.28 -5.13 -62.53
N GLU A 497 -8.26 -5.12 -63.35
CA GLU A 497 -9.56 -5.78 -63.19
C GLU A 497 -9.38 -7.31 -63.33
N GLY A 498 -10.06 -8.04 -62.40
CA GLY A 498 -10.13 -9.52 -62.47
C GLY A 498 -11.38 -10.05 -61.73
N ARG A 499 -12.39 -10.41 -62.49
CA ARG A 499 -13.60 -11.17 -62.10
C ARG A 499 -13.24 -12.59 -61.67
N GLY A 500 -14.02 -13.16 -60.71
CA GLY A 500 -14.04 -14.60 -60.49
C GLY A 500 -14.76 -15.04 -59.20
N GLU A 501 -16.01 -15.32 -59.32
CA GLU A 501 -16.88 -16.36 -58.72
C GLU A 501 -16.46 -17.12 -57.45
N GLY A 502 -17.34 -17.09 -56.45
CA GLY A 502 -17.95 -18.24 -55.76
C GLY A 502 -17.06 -19.07 -54.81
N ALA A 503 -17.21 -18.85 -53.49
CA ALA A 503 -17.06 -19.95 -52.53
C ALA A 503 -17.70 -19.61 -51.18
N SER A 504 -18.41 -20.60 -50.67
CA SER A 504 -19.12 -20.80 -49.42
C SER A 504 -18.50 -20.18 -48.16
N ALA A 505 -19.39 -19.64 -47.29
CA ALA A 505 -19.08 -19.11 -45.98
C ALA A 505 -18.57 -20.19 -45.00
N PRO A 506 -17.50 -19.94 -44.27
CA PRO A 506 -17.16 -20.74 -43.12
C PRO A 506 -17.80 -20.18 -41.83
N SER A 507 -18.21 -21.12 -40.97
CA SER A 507 -18.77 -20.90 -39.64
C SER A 507 -17.92 -19.99 -38.74
N PRO A 508 -18.51 -19.23 -37.79
CA PRO A 508 -17.76 -18.32 -36.94
C PRO A 508 -16.92 -19.08 -35.90
N SER A 509 -15.61 -18.98 -36.06
CA SER A 509 -14.60 -19.31 -35.06
C SER A 509 -14.66 -18.25 -33.92
N PRO A 510 -14.45 -18.61 -32.62
CA PRO A 510 -14.47 -17.63 -31.55
C PRO A 510 -13.36 -16.61 -31.78
N ALA A 511 -13.79 -15.37 -31.97
CA ALA A 511 -12.91 -14.23 -32.18
C ALA A 511 -11.98 -14.05 -30.97
N ALA A 512 -10.68 -14.33 -31.20
CA ALA A 512 -9.63 -13.76 -30.37
C ALA A 512 -9.79 -12.23 -30.45
N PHE A 513 -10.09 -11.61 -29.31
CA PHE A 513 -10.13 -10.15 -29.19
C PHE A 513 -8.71 -9.62 -29.43
N ARG A 514 -8.37 -9.35 -30.68
CA ARG A 514 -7.20 -8.54 -31.01
C ARG A 514 -7.58 -7.11 -30.65
N LEU A 515 -7.03 -6.61 -29.55
CA LEU A 515 -6.82 -5.18 -29.41
C LEU A 515 -5.82 -4.82 -30.55
N ALA A 516 -6.37 -4.42 -31.70
CA ALA A 516 -5.58 -3.76 -32.72
C ALA A 516 -4.80 -2.63 -32.03
N SER A 517 -3.58 -2.39 -32.46
CA SER A 517 -2.82 -1.19 -32.15
C SER A 517 -3.66 0.01 -32.62
N VAL A 518 -4.59 0.44 -31.77
CA VAL A 518 -5.37 1.64 -31.99
C VAL A 518 -4.41 2.77 -31.65
N THR A 519 -3.80 3.35 -32.68
CA THR A 519 -3.33 4.73 -32.55
C THR A 519 -4.55 5.54 -32.13
N PRO A 520 -4.54 6.15 -30.94
CA PRO A 520 -5.71 6.85 -30.43
C PRO A 520 -6.09 7.95 -31.42
N SER A 521 -7.38 8.06 -31.71
CA SER A 521 -7.89 9.12 -32.57
C SER A 521 -7.62 10.49 -31.89
N PRO A 522 -7.52 11.59 -32.70
CA PRO A 522 -7.38 12.93 -32.11
C PRO A 522 -8.45 13.30 -31.07
N ALA A 523 -9.61 12.65 -31.11
CA ALA A 523 -10.68 12.82 -30.13
C ALA A 523 -10.38 12.07 -28.82
N GLU A 524 -9.72 10.91 -28.87
CA GLU A 524 -9.26 10.18 -27.67
C GLU A 524 -8.05 10.86 -27.02
N LEU A 525 -7.14 11.43 -27.80
CA LEU A 525 -6.08 12.33 -27.34
C LEU A 525 -6.65 13.59 -26.66
N ALA A 526 -7.75 14.14 -27.17
CA ALA A 526 -8.45 15.26 -26.54
C ALA A 526 -9.14 14.87 -25.21
N ALA A 527 -9.58 13.62 -25.06
CA ALA A 527 -10.16 13.11 -23.80
C ALA A 527 -9.10 12.86 -22.72
N THR A 528 -7.86 12.49 -23.08
CA THR A 528 -6.72 12.39 -22.15
C THR A 528 -6.11 13.74 -21.83
N GLY A 529 -6.34 14.76 -22.64
CA GLY A 529 -5.85 16.13 -22.44
C GLY A 529 -6.27 16.81 -21.12
N GLY A 530 -7.29 16.27 -20.43
CA GLY A 530 -7.74 16.81 -19.15
C GLY A 530 -6.76 16.60 -18.00
N LEU A 531 -6.11 15.41 -17.90
CA LEU A 531 -5.14 15.11 -16.81
C LEU A 531 -3.74 15.60 -17.15
N ASP A 532 -3.29 15.48 -18.39
CA ASP A 532 -1.98 16.00 -18.83
C ASP A 532 -1.91 17.52 -18.72
N ALA A 533 -3.05 18.21 -18.79
CA ALA A 533 -3.14 19.63 -18.52
C ALA A 533 -2.76 20.03 -17.07
N LEU A 534 -2.73 19.09 -16.14
CA LEU A 534 -2.29 19.30 -14.75
C LEU A 534 -0.76 19.26 -14.62
N ASP A 535 -0.03 18.67 -15.58
CA ASP A 535 1.44 18.61 -15.55
C ASP A 535 2.06 19.94 -16.02
N ARG A 536 1.96 20.95 -15.16
CA ARG A 536 2.45 22.30 -15.42
C ARG A 536 3.27 22.80 -14.23
N PRO A 537 4.28 23.66 -14.46
CA PRO A 537 5.05 24.28 -13.39
C PRO A 537 4.15 24.98 -12.34
N GLY A 538 3.06 25.62 -12.74
CA GLY A 538 2.10 26.27 -11.83
C GLY A 538 1.48 25.31 -10.83
N THR A 539 1.17 24.06 -11.22
CA THR A 539 0.68 23.03 -10.32
C THR A 539 1.73 22.72 -9.25
N PHE A 540 2.97 22.47 -9.63
CA PHE A 540 4.05 22.15 -8.69
C PHE A 540 4.41 23.31 -7.76
N ARG A 541 4.25 24.58 -8.21
CA ARG A 541 4.35 25.76 -7.33
C ARG A 541 3.32 25.71 -6.19
N ILE A 542 2.08 25.39 -6.52
CA ILE A 542 1.02 25.24 -5.51
C ILE A 542 1.35 24.10 -4.54
N LEU A 543 1.76 22.93 -5.07
CA LEU A 543 2.11 21.76 -4.25
C LEU A 543 3.32 22.04 -3.34
N PHE A 544 4.32 22.80 -3.81
CA PHE A 544 5.44 23.26 -3.00
C PHE A 544 4.98 24.10 -1.80
N TRP A 545 4.16 25.13 -2.03
CA TRP A 545 3.66 25.97 -0.96
C TRP A 545 2.75 25.23 0.01
N MET A 546 1.90 24.33 -0.49
CA MET A 546 1.11 23.43 0.36
C MET A 546 2.02 22.59 1.27
N SER A 547 3.08 22.03 0.72
CA SER A 547 4.05 21.22 1.46
C SER A 547 4.81 22.07 2.49
N LEU A 548 5.25 23.27 2.15
CA LEU A 548 5.95 24.16 3.07
C LEU A 548 5.05 24.60 4.24
N VAL A 549 3.79 24.97 3.98
CA VAL A 549 2.79 25.26 5.04
C VAL A 549 2.59 24.04 5.93
N THR A 550 2.49 22.86 5.33
CA THR A 550 2.33 21.59 6.06
C THR A 550 3.54 21.30 6.97
N ALA A 551 4.76 21.73 6.60
CA ALA A 551 5.94 21.60 7.46
C ALA A 551 5.78 22.40 8.75
N GLY A 552 5.30 23.65 8.66
CA GLY A 552 5.00 24.49 9.82
C GLY A 552 3.90 23.90 10.71
N LEU A 553 2.81 23.39 10.10
CA LEU A 553 1.74 22.71 10.83
C LEU A 553 2.24 21.42 11.51
N THR A 554 3.14 20.68 10.85
CA THR A 554 3.76 19.47 11.42
C THR A 554 4.53 19.80 12.69
N ALA A 555 5.35 20.84 12.67
CA ALA A 555 6.08 21.30 13.83
C ALA A 555 5.12 21.78 14.94
N PHE A 556 4.06 22.50 14.61
CA PHE A 556 3.05 22.97 15.54
C PHE A 556 2.38 21.83 16.30
N TYR A 557 1.71 20.88 15.60
CA TYR A 557 0.96 19.82 16.29
C TYR A 557 1.88 18.85 17.05
N THR A 558 3.08 18.62 16.55
CA THR A 558 4.05 17.75 17.22
C THR A 558 4.53 18.37 18.52
N PHE A 559 4.92 19.65 18.51
CA PHE A 559 5.37 20.33 19.73
C PHE A 559 4.22 20.66 20.68
N ARG A 560 3.00 20.86 20.17
CA ARG A 560 1.80 20.90 21.01
C ARG A 560 1.67 19.61 21.82
N ALA A 561 1.84 18.44 21.19
CA ALA A 561 1.81 17.16 21.88
C ALA A 561 2.94 17.02 22.90
N VAL A 562 4.17 17.43 22.58
CA VAL A 562 5.32 17.44 23.49
C VAL A 562 5.05 18.33 24.70
N PHE A 563 4.60 19.57 24.49
CA PHE A 563 4.40 20.52 25.57
C PHE A 563 3.25 20.11 26.48
N MET A 564 2.14 19.64 25.96
CA MET A 564 1.02 19.16 26.76
C MET A 564 1.37 17.93 27.59
N THR A 565 2.18 17.00 27.05
CA THR A 565 2.50 15.73 27.69
C THR A 565 3.63 15.87 28.70
N PHE A 566 4.74 16.52 28.33
CA PHE A 566 5.99 16.43 29.09
C PHE A 566 6.33 17.71 29.87
N THR A 567 5.68 18.86 29.59
CA THR A 567 6.01 20.12 30.26
C THR A 567 4.91 20.57 31.23
N GLY A 568 5.21 21.63 32.02
CA GLY A 568 4.29 22.19 33.00
C GLY A 568 4.29 21.45 34.35
N PRO A 569 3.24 21.65 35.17
CA PRO A 569 3.07 20.97 36.44
C PRO A 569 2.78 19.48 36.21
N THR A 570 3.32 18.63 37.10
CA THR A 570 3.09 17.19 37.05
C THR A 570 1.63 16.87 37.32
N ARG A 571 0.99 16.15 36.39
CA ARG A 571 -0.37 15.63 36.51
C ARG A 571 -0.38 14.18 36.10
N VAL A 572 -1.01 13.36 36.92
CA VAL A 572 -1.17 11.92 36.72
C VAL A 572 -2.66 11.64 36.82
N PRO A 573 -3.28 10.96 35.86
CA PRO A 573 -4.66 10.52 35.94
C PRO A 573 -4.86 9.54 37.11
N ASP A 574 -6.03 9.54 37.71
CA ASP A 574 -6.36 8.63 38.81
C ASP A 574 -6.25 7.15 38.41
N GLU A 575 -6.51 6.84 37.15
CA GLU A 575 -6.37 5.50 36.55
C GLU A 575 -4.94 4.96 36.57
N ALA A 576 -3.95 5.84 36.65
CA ALA A 576 -2.54 5.42 36.72
C ALA A 576 -2.19 4.84 38.11
N GLY A 577 -2.88 5.25 39.19
CA GLY A 577 -2.62 4.74 40.51
C GLY A 577 -1.15 4.84 40.91
N HIS A 578 -0.55 3.73 41.35
CA HIS A 578 0.88 3.62 41.67
C HIS A 578 1.77 3.28 40.48
N HIS A 579 1.22 3.14 39.25
CA HIS A 579 1.95 2.73 38.06
C HIS A 579 2.64 3.88 37.32
N ALA A 580 2.53 5.12 37.82
CA ALA A 580 3.19 6.29 37.23
C ALA A 580 4.70 6.27 37.43
N HIS A 581 5.42 5.49 36.63
CA HIS A 581 6.89 5.37 36.65
C HIS A 581 7.43 5.22 35.23
N GLU A 582 8.76 5.31 35.07
CA GLU A 582 9.41 5.05 33.79
C GLU A 582 9.20 3.60 33.34
N SER A 583 9.09 3.40 32.04
CA SER A 583 8.94 2.07 31.45
C SER A 583 10.17 1.19 31.68
N PRO A 584 10.02 -0.13 31.77
CA PRO A 584 11.14 -1.04 32.02
C PRO A 584 12.19 -1.02 30.88
N PRO A 585 13.44 -1.45 31.13
CA PRO A 585 14.52 -1.41 30.15
C PRO A 585 14.20 -2.09 28.83
N VAL A 586 13.41 -3.16 28.84
CA VAL A 586 12.98 -3.87 27.63
C VAL A 586 12.16 -2.97 26.69
N MET A 587 11.53 -1.93 27.21
CA MET A 587 10.81 -0.91 26.43
C MET A 587 11.71 0.30 26.13
N THR A 588 12.51 0.77 27.10
CA THR A 588 13.31 2.01 26.90
C THR A 588 14.56 1.82 26.05
N VAL A 589 15.17 0.63 26.00
CA VAL A 589 16.32 0.34 25.13
C VAL A 589 15.97 0.46 23.65
N PRO A 590 14.89 -0.15 23.12
CA PRO A 590 14.43 0.09 21.75
C PRO A 590 14.17 1.58 21.44
N LEU A 591 13.60 2.34 22.40
CA LEU A 591 13.41 3.78 22.25
C LEU A 591 14.75 4.52 22.08
N ALA A 592 15.75 4.18 22.89
CA ALA A 592 17.07 4.81 22.81
C ALA A 592 17.77 4.51 21.48
N ILE A 593 17.71 3.26 21.00
CA ILE A 593 18.29 2.85 19.70
C ILE A 593 17.64 3.66 18.56
N LEU A 594 16.31 3.72 18.53
CA LEU A 594 15.59 4.49 17.51
C LEU A 594 15.81 6.00 17.64
N ALA A 595 16.02 6.52 18.85
CA ALA A 595 16.38 7.93 19.04
C ALA A 595 17.73 8.26 18.42
N VAL A 596 18.74 7.40 18.63
CA VAL A 596 20.06 7.55 17.98
C VAL A 596 19.93 7.48 16.45
N ALA A 597 19.20 6.50 15.93
CA ALA A 597 18.94 6.39 14.48
C ALA A 597 18.23 7.65 13.94
N SER A 598 17.22 8.17 14.65
CA SER A 598 16.48 9.38 14.27
C SER A 598 17.34 10.65 14.33
N ALA A 599 18.40 10.67 15.15
CA ALA A 599 19.31 11.80 15.23
C ALA A 599 20.38 11.76 14.14
N VAL A 600 20.94 10.57 13.84
CA VAL A 600 22.20 10.45 13.07
C VAL A 600 21.98 9.95 11.64
N ALA A 601 21.05 8.99 11.43
CA ALA A 601 20.97 8.27 10.17
C ALA A 601 20.67 9.19 8.97
N GLY A 602 19.83 10.21 9.14
CA GLY A 602 19.46 11.11 8.05
C GLY A 602 20.66 11.96 7.58
N GLY A 603 21.40 12.55 8.52
CA GLY A 603 22.58 13.33 8.19
C GLY A 603 23.67 12.49 7.54
N TRP A 604 23.90 11.28 8.05
CA TRP A 604 24.88 10.36 7.49
C TRP A 604 24.51 9.93 6.07
N LEU A 605 23.28 9.49 5.84
CA LEU A 605 22.79 9.06 4.51
C LEU A 605 22.82 10.20 3.51
N PHE A 606 22.48 11.43 3.94
CA PHE A 606 22.51 12.61 3.11
C PHE A 606 23.94 12.99 2.70
N MET A 607 24.86 13.11 3.68
CA MET A 607 26.23 13.54 3.44
C MET A 607 27.06 12.56 2.61
N THR A 608 26.73 11.27 2.70
CA THR A 608 27.43 10.21 1.95
C THR A 608 26.80 9.90 0.61
N HIS A 609 25.59 10.41 0.33
CA HIS A 609 24.75 10.05 -0.81
C HIS A 609 24.50 8.52 -0.97
N ALA A 610 24.95 7.73 0.01
CA ALA A 610 25.00 6.27 -0.07
C ALA A 610 23.66 5.63 -0.40
N LEU A 611 22.53 6.19 0.12
CA LEU A 611 21.23 5.65 -0.16
C LEU A 611 20.74 6.05 -1.57
N ALA A 612 20.96 7.27 -2.00
CA ALA A 612 20.53 7.76 -3.31
C ALA A 612 21.27 7.02 -4.43
N ASP A 613 22.60 6.90 -4.32
CA ASP A 613 23.42 6.17 -5.30
C ASP A 613 23.07 4.70 -5.35
N PHE A 614 22.84 4.09 -4.17
CA PHE A 614 22.41 2.70 -4.09
C PHE A 614 21.05 2.49 -4.74
N LEU A 615 20.06 3.34 -4.48
CA LEU A 615 18.71 3.26 -5.06
C LEU A 615 18.72 3.53 -6.57
N ALA A 616 19.63 4.40 -7.07
CA ALA A 616 19.76 4.66 -8.51
C ALA A 616 20.11 3.40 -9.31
N ALA A 617 20.71 2.37 -8.68
CA ALA A 617 20.97 1.07 -9.30
C ALA A 617 19.73 0.14 -9.31
N THR A 618 18.57 0.60 -8.83
CA THR A 618 17.32 -0.17 -8.90
C THR A 618 16.84 -0.25 -10.35
N PRO A 619 16.57 -1.44 -10.92
CA PRO A 619 16.18 -1.58 -12.32
C PRO A 619 15.03 -0.67 -12.76
N SER A 620 13.99 -0.52 -11.96
CA SER A 620 12.86 0.36 -12.29
C SER A 620 13.23 1.85 -12.33
N LEU A 621 14.32 2.27 -11.71
CA LEU A 621 14.78 3.67 -11.69
C LEU A 621 15.88 3.94 -12.76
N THR A 622 16.45 2.90 -13.38
CA THR A 622 17.42 3.06 -14.49
C THR A 622 16.76 3.29 -15.84
N ALA A 623 15.41 3.32 -15.93
CA ALA A 623 14.70 3.65 -17.16
C ALA A 623 15.23 4.99 -17.73
N PRO A 624 15.55 5.10 -19.05
CA PRO A 624 16.20 6.27 -19.64
C PRO A 624 15.49 7.59 -19.31
N ALA A 625 14.16 7.59 -19.32
CA ALA A 625 13.36 8.77 -18.99
C ALA A 625 13.53 9.25 -17.53
N ILE A 626 13.83 8.34 -16.58
CA ILE A 626 14.10 8.64 -15.19
C ILE A 626 15.59 8.98 -14.99
N ALA A 627 16.47 8.16 -15.56
CA ALA A 627 17.91 8.35 -15.46
C ALA A 627 18.39 9.69 -16.05
N ALA A 628 17.76 10.14 -17.13
CA ALA A 628 18.01 11.45 -17.74
C ALA A 628 17.70 12.64 -16.81
N THR A 629 16.92 12.44 -15.75
CA THR A 629 16.62 13.48 -14.74
C THR A 629 17.63 13.50 -13.59
N ALA A 630 18.70 12.69 -13.64
CA ALA A 630 19.74 12.70 -12.64
C ALA A 630 20.42 14.08 -12.63
N ALA A 631 20.32 14.77 -11.49
CA ALA A 631 20.97 16.03 -11.25
C ALA A 631 22.06 15.85 -10.19
N PRO A 632 23.15 16.64 -10.22
CA PRO A 632 24.13 16.61 -9.15
C PRO A 632 23.45 16.94 -7.80
N HIS A 633 23.80 16.19 -6.76
CA HIS A 633 23.31 16.40 -5.41
C HIS A 633 23.84 17.74 -4.87
N ALA A 634 23.09 18.80 -5.06
CA ALA A 634 23.40 20.10 -4.50
C ALA A 634 22.52 20.39 -3.29
N PHE A 635 23.10 20.82 -2.19
CA PHE A 635 22.32 21.25 -1.03
C PHE A 635 21.78 22.67 -1.27
N HIS A 636 20.43 22.81 -1.25
CA HIS A 636 19.75 24.07 -1.48
C HIS A 636 19.53 24.82 -0.16
N TRP A 637 20.49 25.68 0.21
CA TRP A 637 20.44 26.46 1.46
C TRP A 637 19.19 27.33 1.59
N ASP A 638 18.69 27.87 0.50
CA ASP A 638 17.48 28.70 0.45
C ASP A 638 16.23 27.90 0.85
N LEU A 639 16.09 26.67 0.38
CA LEU A 639 14.98 25.77 0.72
C LEU A 639 15.10 25.27 2.16
N ALA A 640 16.32 24.91 2.58
CA ALA A 640 16.61 24.48 3.94
C ALA A 640 16.29 25.58 4.97
N ILE A 641 16.59 26.84 4.64
CA ILE A 641 16.22 28.00 5.48
C ILE A 641 14.69 28.17 5.52
N GLN A 642 13.99 28.07 4.38
CA GLN A 642 12.54 28.19 4.34
C GLN A 642 11.86 27.08 5.16
N GLY A 643 12.29 25.82 5.01
CA GLY A 643 11.80 24.68 5.77
C GLY A 643 12.05 24.83 7.27
N SER A 644 13.29 25.27 7.65
CA SER A 644 13.65 25.52 9.05
C SER A 644 12.84 26.65 9.66
N LEU A 645 12.62 27.74 8.92
CA LEU A 645 11.81 28.88 9.37
C LEU A 645 10.35 28.44 9.59
N ALA A 646 9.77 27.69 8.66
CA ALA A 646 8.42 27.17 8.82
C ALA A 646 8.30 26.29 10.07
N ALA A 647 9.29 25.39 10.31
CA ALA A 647 9.34 24.55 11.50
C ALA A 647 9.50 25.39 12.78
N ALA A 648 10.39 26.39 12.78
CA ALA A 648 10.61 27.28 13.93
C ALA A 648 9.33 28.07 14.28
N ILE A 649 8.65 28.63 13.28
CA ILE A 649 7.36 29.31 13.48
C ILE A 649 6.34 28.37 14.13
N GLY A 650 6.20 27.14 13.60
CA GLY A 650 5.28 26.14 14.17
C GLY A 650 5.60 25.81 15.64
N ILE A 651 6.88 25.62 15.98
CA ILE A 651 7.33 25.37 17.35
C ILE A 651 7.03 26.57 18.27
N VAL A 652 7.34 27.80 17.83
CA VAL A 652 7.10 29.00 18.61
C VAL A 652 5.63 29.20 18.88
N VAL A 653 4.76 29.04 17.87
CA VAL A 653 3.31 29.14 18.05
C VAL A 653 2.79 28.07 19.03
N ALA A 654 3.29 26.84 18.93
CA ALA A 654 2.96 25.79 19.89
C ALA A 654 3.42 26.14 21.32
N ALA A 655 4.63 26.70 21.47
CA ALA A 655 5.19 27.09 22.77
C ALA A 655 4.37 28.22 23.41
N LEU A 656 4.03 29.27 22.64
CA LEU A 656 3.20 30.39 23.13
C LEU A 656 1.82 29.92 23.62
N GLY A 657 1.25 28.89 22.95
CA GLY A 657 -0.05 28.34 23.32
C GLY A 657 0.00 27.37 24.50
N HIS A 658 1.03 26.51 24.60
CA HIS A 658 0.95 25.30 25.41
C HIS A 658 2.15 25.10 26.36
N LEU A 659 3.27 25.81 26.20
CA LEU A 659 4.44 25.64 27.06
C LEU A 659 4.16 26.12 28.49
N GLY A 660 4.20 25.21 29.47
CA GLY A 660 4.02 25.51 30.88
C GLY A 660 2.60 25.92 31.28
N ARG A 661 1.64 25.96 30.36
CA ARG A 661 0.24 26.31 30.66
C ARG A 661 -0.54 25.15 31.27
N ARG A 662 -1.57 25.49 32.06
CA ARG A 662 -2.52 24.54 32.65
C ARG A 662 -3.46 23.96 31.58
N SER A 663 -4.30 22.96 31.97
CA SER A 663 -5.36 22.37 31.14
C SER A 663 -6.31 23.36 30.46
N ASP A 664 -6.32 24.60 30.94
CA ASP A 664 -7.14 25.70 30.42
C ASP A 664 -6.50 26.43 29.21
N ALA A 665 -5.40 25.86 28.67
CA ALA A 665 -4.83 26.38 27.41
C ALA A 665 -5.92 26.45 26.34
N PRO A 666 -6.01 27.54 25.60
CA PRO A 666 -7.05 27.71 24.58
C PRO A 666 -7.01 26.54 23.61
N GLN A 667 -8.14 25.84 23.52
CA GLN A 667 -8.29 24.73 22.58
C GLN A 667 -8.19 25.35 21.16
N PRO A 668 -7.32 24.83 20.26
CA PRO A 668 -7.22 25.35 18.90
C PRO A 668 -8.57 25.40 18.18
N GLU A 669 -9.47 24.46 18.49
CA GLU A 669 -10.84 24.41 17.99
C GLU A 669 -11.62 25.71 18.27
N ARG A 670 -11.48 26.29 19.48
CA ARG A 670 -12.17 27.51 19.89
C ARG A 670 -11.54 28.76 19.26
N PHE A 671 -10.21 28.76 19.13
CA PHE A 671 -9.47 29.89 18.56
C PHE A 671 -9.70 30.00 17.03
N LEU A 672 -9.77 28.88 16.32
CA LEU A 672 -9.97 28.81 14.89
C LEU A 672 -11.46 28.98 14.48
N GLY A 673 -12.39 29.04 15.44
CA GLY A 673 -13.82 29.22 15.17
C GLY A 673 -14.39 28.14 14.21
N PRO A 674 -15.09 28.54 13.13
CA PRO A 674 -15.67 27.59 12.17
C PRO A 674 -14.65 26.63 11.53
N LEU A 675 -13.42 27.11 11.28
CA LEU A 675 -12.35 26.26 10.74
C LEU A 675 -11.92 25.20 11.76
N GLY A 676 -11.80 25.58 13.04
CA GLY A 676 -11.50 24.63 14.11
C GLY A 676 -12.58 23.54 14.24
N TRP A 677 -13.84 23.92 14.11
CA TRP A 677 -14.95 22.99 14.08
C TRP A 677 -14.88 22.03 12.88
N LEU A 678 -14.53 22.55 11.68
CA LEU A 678 -14.35 21.74 10.48
C LEU A 678 -13.22 20.71 10.66
N PHE A 679 -12.08 21.13 11.23
CA PHE A 679 -10.94 20.24 11.47
C PHE A 679 -11.25 19.19 12.55
N ALA A 680 -11.95 19.57 13.63
CA ALA A 680 -12.39 18.67 14.69
C ALA A 680 -13.34 17.58 14.16
N ASN A 681 -14.21 17.94 13.21
CA ASN A 681 -15.10 17.02 12.51
C ASN A 681 -14.44 16.34 11.29
N ARG A 682 -13.10 16.44 11.13
CA ARG A 682 -12.34 15.74 10.08
C ARG A 682 -12.87 16.03 8.68
N PHE A 683 -13.25 17.28 8.40
CA PHE A 683 -13.86 17.72 7.15
C PHE A 683 -15.13 16.95 6.76
N PHE A 684 -15.78 16.31 7.71
CA PHE A 684 -16.96 15.43 7.51
C PHE A 684 -16.73 14.28 6.52
N ILE A 685 -15.48 13.90 6.23
CA ILE A 685 -15.15 12.87 5.25
C ILE A 685 -15.72 11.51 5.67
N ASP A 686 -15.69 11.18 6.96
CA ASP A 686 -16.33 9.96 7.49
C ASP A 686 -17.85 9.95 7.24
N GLN A 687 -18.53 11.08 7.45
CA GLN A 687 -19.97 11.22 7.25
C GLN A 687 -20.33 11.18 5.76
N ILE A 688 -19.52 11.82 4.91
CA ILE A 688 -19.68 11.76 3.45
C ILE A 688 -19.51 10.34 2.95
N ALA A 689 -18.47 9.62 3.38
CA ALA A 689 -18.24 8.23 3.03
C ALA A 689 -19.39 7.32 3.52
N ALA A 690 -19.88 7.54 4.75
CA ALA A 690 -21.02 6.81 5.28
C ALA A 690 -22.31 7.07 4.47
N GLY A 691 -22.56 8.33 4.09
CA GLY A 691 -23.74 8.71 3.30
C GLY A 691 -23.71 8.20 1.86
N LEU A 692 -22.55 8.28 1.20
CA LEU A 692 -22.41 7.94 -0.22
C LEU A 692 -22.19 6.45 -0.49
N VAL A 693 -21.58 5.73 0.46
CA VAL A 693 -21.19 4.34 0.24
C VAL A 693 -21.90 3.40 1.21
N VAL A 694 -21.75 3.63 2.53
CA VAL A 694 -22.20 2.65 3.54
C VAL A 694 -23.72 2.54 3.56
N LYS A 695 -24.44 3.67 3.67
CA LYS A 695 -25.91 3.67 3.71
C LYS A 695 -26.58 3.08 2.46
N PRO A 696 -26.16 3.41 1.22
CA PRO A 696 -26.69 2.75 0.03
C PRO A 696 -26.42 1.25 0.01
N LEU A 697 -25.25 0.79 0.44
CA LEU A 697 -24.94 -0.64 0.54
C LEU A 697 -25.80 -1.34 1.61
N GLU A 698 -26.01 -0.72 2.76
CA GLU A 698 -26.91 -1.24 3.80
C GLU A 698 -28.37 -1.33 3.30
N LEU A 699 -28.80 -0.33 2.53
CA LEU A 699 -30.12 -0.36 1.90
C LEU A 699 -30.22 -1.52 0.90
N LEU A 700 -29.22 -1.68 0.01
CA LEU A 700 -29.18 -2.80 -0.95
C LEU A 700 -29.16 -4.15 -0.23
N ALA A 701 -28.35 -4.28 0.84
CA ALA A 701 -28.33 -5.51 1.64
C ALA A 701 -29.67 -5.80 2.30
N THR A 702 -30.35 -4.77 2.80
CA THR A 702 -31.71 -4.90 3.39
C THR A 702 -32.72 -5.32 2.34
N LEU A 703 -32.69 -4.73 1.14
CA LEU A 703 -33.56 -5.11 0.02
C LEU A 703 -33.26 -6.54 -0.44
N ALA A 704 -32.00 -6.94 -0.56
CA ALA A 704 -31.61 -8.30 -0.91
C ALA A 704 -32.09 -9.31 0.13
N ALA A 705 -31.94 -9.03 1.42
CA ALA A 705 -32.45 -9.89 2.49
C ALA A 705 -33.99 -9.94 2.53
N ALA A 706 -34.67 -8.85 2.20
CA ALA A 706 -36.12 -8.84 2.08
C ALA A 706 -36.59 -9.67 0.87
N PHE A 707 -35.90 -9.55 -0.27
CA PHE A 707 -36.18 -10.35 -1.45
C PHE A 707 -35.95 -11.84 -1.16
N ASP A 708 -34.83 -12.21 -0.56
CA ASP A 708 -34.51 -13.59 -0.17
C ASP A 708 -35.63 -14.16 0.71
N ARG A 709 -35.98 -13.48 1.79
CA ARG A 709 -36.98 -13.95 2.76
C ARG A 709 -38.41 -14.04 2.17
N HIS A 710 -38.82 -13.04 1.36
CA HIS A 710 -40.21 -12.97 0.93
C HIS A 710 -40.45 -13.62 -0.44
N VAL A 711 -39.44 -13.58 -1.32
CA VAL A 711 -39.57 -14.15 -2.67
C VAL A 711 -38.97 -15.55 -2.72
N VAL A 712 -37.70 -15.73 -2.35
CA VAL A 712 -37.03 -17.04 -2.47
C VAL A 712 -37.58 -18.01 -1.44
N ASP A 713 -37.50 -17.69 -0.15
CA ASP A 713 -38.03 -18.54 0.93
C ASP A 713 -39.56 -18.66 0.84
N GLY A 714 -40.23 -17.55 0.52
CA GLY A 714 -41.68 -17.55 0.34
C GLY A 714 -42.16 -18.49 -0.78
N LEU A 715 -41.42 -18.56 -1.90
CA LEU A 715 -41.69 -19.48 -3.00
C LEU A 715 -41.41 -20.93 -2.59
N VAL A 716 -40.27 -21.18 -1.94
CA VAL A 716 -39.91 -22.52 -1.44
C VAL A 716 -40.93 -23.04 -0.44
N ASP A 717 -41.31 -22.21 0.53
CA ASP A 717 -42.36 -22.54 1.51
C ASP A 717 -43.74 -22.74 0.85
N GLY A 718 -44.04 -21.91 -0.15
CA GLY A 718 -45.29 -22.06 -0.94
C GLY A 718 -45.33 -23.42 -1.64
N ILE A 719 -44.27 -23.81 -2.32
CA ILE A 719 -44.14 -25.11 -2.97
C ILE A 719 -44.24 -26.25 -1.94
N ALA A 720 -43.57 -26.12 -0.81
CA ALA A 720 -43.59 -27.12 0.28
C ALA A 720 -44.98 -27.28 0.91
N ARG A 721 -45.86 -26.25 0.88
CA ARG A 721 -47.26 -26.31 1.36
C ARG A 721 -48.19 -27.07 0.43
N ILE A 722 -47.85 -27.20 -0.87
CA ILE A 722 -48.68 -27.94 -1.83
C ILE A 722 -48.86 -29.43 -1.43
N PRO A 723 -47.77 -30.18 -1.15
CA PRO A 723 -47.92 -31.57 -0.66
C PRO A 723 -48.68 -31.68 0.65
N LEU A 724 -48.50 -30.70 1.56
CA LEU A 724 -49.24 -30.65 2.82
C LEU A 724 -50.74 -30.43 2.59
N GLY A 725 -51.10 -29.55 1.65
CA GLY A 725 -52.47 -29.33 1.23
C GLY A 725 -53.08 -30.56 0.59
N VAL A 726 -52.37 -31.19 -0.34
CA VAL A 726 -52.81 -32.47 -0.96
C VAL A 726 -52.97 -33.56 0.10
N GLY A 727 -52.00 -33.66 1.05
CA GLY A 727 -52.10 -34.61 2.16
C GLY A 727 -53.30 -34.36 3.08
N ALA A 728 -53.65 -33.09 3.34
CA ALA A 728 -54.85 -32.74 4.12
C ALA A 728 -56.15 -33.12 3.41
N VAL A 729 -56.22 -32.93 2.10
CA VAL A 729 -57.37 -33.35 1.29
C VAL A 729 -57.49 -34.87 1.22
N THR A 730 -56.41 -35.58 0.94
CA THR A 730 -56.38 -37.05 0.91
C THR A 730 -56.72 -37.66 2.27
N ARG A 731 -56.27 -37.05 3.37
CA ARG A 731 -56.65 -37.48 4.73
C ARG A 731 -58.15 -37.36 5.01
N ARG A 732 -58.86 -36.36 4.44
CA ARG A 732 -60.29 -36.22 4.56
C ARG A 732 -61.04 -37.30 3.75
N LEU A 733 -60.42 -37.76 2.67
CA LEU A 733 -60.98 -38.87 1.86
C LEU A 733 -60.84 -40.24 2.54
N GLN A 734 -59.83 -40.35 3.46
CA GLN A 734 -59.62 -41.56 4.27
C GLN A 734 -60.63 -41.62 5.42
N SER A 735 -61.75 -42.20 5.16
CA SER A 735 -62.84 -42.34 6.15
C SER A 735 -62.68 -43.48 7.15
N GLY A 736 -61.64 -44.31 6.99
CA GLY A 736 -61.38 -45.50 7.84
C GLY A 736 -62.35 -46.64 7.68
N LEU A 737 -63.40 -46.45 6.89
CA LEU A 737 -64.44 -47.50 6.64
C LEU A 737 -64.03 -48.33 5.42
N LEU A 738 -63.66 -49.57 5.64
CA LEU A 738 -63.23 -50.53 4.59
C LEU A 738 -64.28 -50.63 3.46
N GLN A 739 -65.59 -50.57 3.78
CA GLN A 739 -66.67 -50.60 2.82
C GLN A 739 -66.59 -49.42 1.80
N ARG A 740 -66.26 -48.23 2.20
CA ARG A 740 -66.11 -47.07 1.29
C ARG A 740 -64.93 -47.23 0.33
N TYR A 741 -63.85 -47.82 0.79
CA TYR A 741 -62.66 -48.08 -0.08
C TYR A 741 -62.99 -49.20 -1.08
N ALA A 742 -63.75 -50.25 -0.66
CA ALA A 742 -64.17 -51.32 -1.56
C ALA A 742 -65.07 -50.76 -2.66
N VAL A 743 -66.07 -49.95 -2.29
CA VAL A 743 -66.97 -49.28 -3.24
C VAL A 743 -66.21 -48.38 -4.20
N ALA A 744 -65.34 -47.56 -3.70
CA ALA A 744 -64.46 -46.67 -4.55
C ALA A 744 -63.57 -47.50 -5.49
N GLY A 745 -63.01 -48.60 -5.04
CA GLY A 745 -62.24 -49.54 -5.85
C GLY A 745 -63.00 -50.18 -6.98
N VAL A 746 -64.30 -50.62 -6.70
CA VAL A 746 -65.17 -51.17 -7.71
C VAL A 746 -65.56 -50.10 -8.77
N PHE A 747 -65.90 -48.87 -8.35
CA PHE A 747 -66.12 -47.78 -9.28
C PHE A 747 -64.92 -47.40 -10.11
N GLY A 748 -63.71 -47.36 -9.51
CA GLY A 748 -62.49 -47.12 -10.22
C GLY A 748 -62.17 -48.18 -11.27
N ALA A 749 -62.33 -49.45 -10.92
CA ALA A 749 -62.15 -50.56 -11.85
C ALA A 749 -63.17 -50.49 -13.00
N LEU A 750 -64.48 -50.18 -12.69
CA LEU A 750 -65.49 -50.00 -13.70
C LEU A 750 -65.20 -48.84 -14.65
N ALA A 751 -64.74 -47.72 -14.12
CA ALA A 751 -64.29 -46.54 -14.92
C ALA A 751 -63.13 -46.89 -15.87
N ILE A 752 -62.14 -47.65 -15.39
CA ILE A 752 -60.97 -48.09 -16.23
C ILE A 752 -61.53 -49.05 -17.33
N VAL A 753 -62.43 -49.97 -17.03
CA VAL A 753 -63.01 -50.89 -18.03
C VAL A 753 -63.79 -50.10 -19.06
N LEU A 754 -64.59 -49.11 -18.65
CA LEU A 754 -65.33 -48.25 -19.57
C LEU A 754 -64.40 -47.36 -20.44
N LEU A 755 -63.32 -46.83 -19.90
CA LEU A 755 -62.35 -46.10 -20.65
C LEU A 755 -61.63 -46.97 -21.68
N LEU A 756 -61.22 -48.18 -21.30
CA LEU A 756 -60.61 -49.15 -22.21
C LEU A 756 -61.64 -49.63 -23.29
N ALA A 757 -62.87 -49.84 -22.94
CA ALA A 757 -63.94 -50.17 -23.90
C ALA A 757 -64.25 -49.00 -24.86
N TRP A 758 -64.08 -47.74 -24.42
CA TRP A 758 -64.21 -46.55 -25.26
C TRP A 758 -63.01 -46.35 -26.19
N GLN A 759 -61.80 -46.68 -25.75
CA GLN A 759 -60.62 -46.66 -26.61
C GLN A 759 -60.61 -47.80 -27.67
N LEU A 760 -61.33 -48.89 -27.43
CA LEU A 760 -61.40 -50.02 -28.34
C LEU A 760 -62.59 -49.90 -29.37
N ARG A 761 -63.36 -48.82 -29.33
CA ARG A 761 -64.30 -48.37 -30.36
C ARG A 761 -63.61 -47.31 -31.24
#